data_bfa38d85ae271abae7a1c30f882437ec
#
_entry.id   bfa38d85ae271abae7a1c30f882437ec
#
_cell.length_a   1.000
_cell.length_b   1.000
_cell.length_c   1.000
_cell.angle_alpha   90.00
_cell.angle_beta   90.00
_cell.angle_gamma   90.00
#
_symmetry.space_group_name_H-M   'P 1'
#
loop_
_entity.id
_entity.type
_entity.pdbx_description
1 polymer ?
#
loop_
_entity_poly.entity_id
_entity_poly.type
_entity_poly.pdbx_seq_one_letter_code
_entity_poly.pdbx_strand_id
1 'polypeptide(L)'
;MISNLKNIRFSKILLIICLIFNSRLLADDKPKTALVLSGGGARCFAQIGVIKALEEIGFYPDFIVGTSFGALIGALYAGGSTPQEIEEFIANTRWNRVLASQPFRDIEFVSQKIRTLPELFTLRFDENFNVIFPRNLLSTQALQERIFEMTIYPEYYAGSDFDSLAIPLRIIATDLKTGKMVVLSNGNLARSVTASSAFPIILAPVKYGTYLLADGGLTDNVPIDVALDLGAEFIVAVDVSSKIVPLAENFDVFDIFGQAMNTLAYPSDTKNLELADVLIRPEIDHITSTDFDSLNSLVESGYRSCQKYWGKIQPYADNICKSPDFLENAINKLNNTSINQIKYSSDQATREYILRREMELKEGDRWNLKLAQRSMKNLYSTGLFKNVYLSLSEVDSSRADLLVEVEEHERTAFSFGARYDSERKASAFISGKYRNLLGRGIDNQVNLIVSDLLFRAEWNSRTIRVLSSNFTGYTSLYHLNESIPLYNNDGRRVESGKLYRTGLEANAGIQIKRVGLTAFGLKWENTVADSTIHYIPRVNRDNYSVGSLTLRILVDNVDDPDLPKSGRVNDIRYEHSIERDRLKQFDRISVESVTYETFDEKYTFSTTLHLGYLNKVLNHYEQFRLGGLNSLPGYHQDELWGSMIGVLGLGCRAPLTSGIYCRLSGMVGNVWDGFSDFDWRQSRAGISLGIVIPTPIGPISADYGIGSHNHRLFYISVGRYF
;
A
#
# COMPACT_ATOMS: atom_id res chain seq x y z
N MET A 1 -73.29 -58.83 2.04
CA MET A 1 -73.17 -57.36 2.23
C MET A 1 -71.78 -56.87 2.71
N ILE A 2 -70.79 -57.76 2.93
CA ILE A 2 -69.45 -57.43 3.45
C ILE A 2 -68.38 -57.35 2.34
N SER A 3 -68.68 -57.82 1.09
CA SER A 3 -67.72 -57.81 -0.03
C SER A 3 -67.64 -56.46 -0.77
N ASN A 4 -68.68 -55.62 -0.69
CA ASN A 4 -68.70 -54.33 -1.40
C ASN A 4 -68.03 -53.16 -0.65
N LEU A 5 -67.75 -53.31 0.65
CA LEU A 5 -67.08 -52.25 1.46
C LEU A 5 -65.54 -52.27 1.36
N LYS A 6 -64.91 -53.39 0.97
CA LYS A 6 -63.45 -53.49 0.76
C LYS A 6 -62.98 -52.86 -0.55
N ASN A 7 -63.82 -53.01 -1.62
CA ASN A 7 -63.46 -52.47 -2.94
C ASN A 7 -63.58 -50.95 -3.02
N ILE A 8 -64.45 -50.30 -2.24
CA ILE A 8 -64.62 -48.85 -2.22
C ILE A 8 -63.46 -48.17 -1.43
N ARG A 9 -62.89 -48.84 -0.41
CA ARG A 9 -61.70 -48.30 0.30
C ARG A 9 -60.41 -48.45 -0.50
N PHE A 10 -60.23 -49.54 -1.24
CA PHE A 10 -59.05 -49.76 -2.07
C PHE A 10 -58.97 -48.79 -3.27
N SER A 11 -60.11 -48.54 -3.94
CA SER A 11 -60.19 -47.58 -5.04
C SER A 11 -59.94 -46.11 -4.60
N LYS A 12 -60.41 -45.72 -3.41
CA LYS A 12 -60.14 -44.40 -2.86
C LYS A 12 -58.68 -44.23 -2.40
N ILE A 13 -58.06 -45.27 -1.85
CA ILE A 13 -56.64 -45.26 -1.50
C ILE A 13 -55.77 -45.22 -2.77
N LEU A 14 -56.12 -45.96 -3.81
CA LEU A 14 -55.46 -45.95 -5.09
C LEU A 14 -55.61 -44.58 -5.80
N LEU A 15 -56.75 -43.93 -5.70
CA LEU A 15 -57.03 -42.60 -6.22
C LEU A 15 -56.22 -41.52 -5.45
N ILE A 16 -56.11 -41.67 -4.13
CA ILE A 16 -55.26 -40.75 -3.30
C ILE A 16 -53.79 -40.99 -3.58
N ILE A 17 -53.32 -42.20 -3.76
CA ILE A 17 -51.94 -42.51 -4.17
C ILE A 17 -51.70 -42.01 -5.58
N CYS A 18 -52.61 -42.16 -6.54
CA CYS A 18 -52.45 -41.53 -7.88
C CYS A 18 -52.51 -40.01 -7.85
N LEU A 19 -53.30 -39.38 -6.96
CA LEU A 19 -53.32 -37.94 -6.78
C LEU A 19 -52.02 -37.43 -6.11
N ILE A 20 -51.45 -38.17 -5.16
CA ILE A 20 -50.15 -37.84 -4.53
C ILE A 20 -49.01 -38.10 -5.51
N PHE A 21 -49.06 -39.12 -6.37
CA PHE A 21 -48.08 -39.36 -7.42
C PHE A 21 -48.20 -38.33 -8.56
N ASN A 22 -49.42 -37.92 -8.96
CA ASN A 22 -49.62 -36.86 -9.93
C ASN A 22 -49.27 -35.46 -9.40
N SER A 23 -49.44 -35.21 -8.08
CA SER A 23 -48.98 -33.93 -7.50
C SER A 23 -47.46 -33.83 -7.37
N ARG A 24 -46.71 -34.96 -7.40
CA ARG A 24 -45.26 -34.97 -7.52
C ARG A 24 -44.76 -34.88 -8.97
N LEU A 25 -45.62 -35.17 -9.96
CA LEU A 25 -45.32 -35.06 -11.39
C LEU A 25 -45.69 -33.71 -12.01
N LEU A 26 -46.22 -32.76 -11.18
CA LEU A 26 -46.55 -31.39 -11.53
C LEU A 26 -45.85 -30.39 -10.57
N ALA A 27 -44.77 -30.78 -9.94
CA ALA A 27 -43.77 -29.78 -9.57
C ALA A 27 -43.17 -29.35 -10.91
N ASP A 28 -43.64 -28.25 -11.43
CA ASP A 28 -42.97 -27.49 -12.49
C ASP A 28 -41.56 -27.21 -11.91
N ASP A 29 -40.60 -28.07 -12.24
CA ASP A 29 -39.20 -27.81 -11.93
C ASP A 29 -38.82 -26.58 -12.80
N LYS A 30 -38.94 -25.42 -12.18
CA LYS A 30 -38.54 -24.19 -12.85
C LYS A 30 -37.08 -24.34 -13.32
N PRO A 31 -36.80 -23.90 -14.55
CA PRO A 31 -35.45 -24.00 -15.06
C PRO A 31 -34.48 -23.28 -14.13
N LYS A 32 -33.35 -23.92 -13.81
CA LYS A 32 -32.26 -23.31 -13.02
C LYS A 32 -31.67 -22.14 -13.74
N THR A 33 -31.60 -21.01 -13.06
CA THR A 33 -31.12 -19.74 -13.62
C THR A 33 -29.73 -19.38 -13.13
N ALA A 34 -28.91 -18.84 -13.99
CA ALA A 34 -27.56 -18.35 -13.63
C ALA A 34 -27.35 -16.89 -14.03
N LEU A 35 -26.59 -16.19 -13.21
CA LEU A 35 -26.02 -14.88 -13.53
C LEU A 35 -24.51 -15.04 -13.72
N VAL A 36 -24.00 -14.75 -14.92
CA VAL A 36 -22.58 -14.81 -15.25
C VAL A 36 -22.03 -13.40 -15.38
N LEU A 37 -20.98 -13.10 -14.61
CA LEU A 37 -20.36 -11.77 -14.50
C LEU A 37 -18.92 -11.80 -15.03
N SER A 38 -18.68 -11.15 -16.15
CA SER A 38 -17.33 -11.06 -16.76
C SER A 38 -16.38 -10.22 -15.94
N GLY A 39 -15.07 -10.42 -16.12
CA GLY A 39 -14.04 -9.50 -15.69
C GLY A 39 -14.02 -8.21 -16.52
N GLY A 40 -13.31 -7.18 -16.03
CA GLY A 40 -13.21 -5.89 -16.74
C GLY A 40 -12.72 -4.72 -15.87
N GLY A 41 -12.18 -4.98 -14.68
CA GLY A 41 -11.73 -3.93 -13.76
C GLY A 41 -12.87 -2.99 -13.35
N ALA A 42 -12.67 -1.68 -13.39
CA ALA A 42 -13.68 -0.68 -13.05
C ALA A 42 -14.97 -0.79 -13.89
N ARG A 43 -14.88 -1.28 -15.13
CA ARG A 43 -16.05 -1.48 -16.01
C ARG A 43 -17.08 -2.43 -15.40
N CYS A 44 -16.66 -3.34 -14.50
CA CYS A 44 -17.55 -4.25 -13.78
C CYS A 44 -18.57 -3.52 -12.89
N PHE A 45 -18.40 -2.25 -12.60
CA PHE A 45 -19.39 -1.48 -11.83
C PHE A 45 -20.71 -1.32 -12.60
N ALA A 46 -20.72 -1.48 -13.93
CA ALA A 46 -21.94 -1.55 -14.72
C ALA A 46 -22.81 -2.77 -14.34
N GLN A 47 -22.21 -3.85 -13.85
CA GLN A 47 -22.92 -5.05 -13.41
C GLN A 47 -23.82 -4.77 -12.20
N ILE A 48 -23.48 -3.77 -11.35
CA ILE A 48 -24.35 -3.32 -10.25
C ILE A 48 -25.67 -2.79 -10.79
N GLY A 49 -25.60 -1.98 -11.86
CA GLY A 49 -26.81 -1.49 -12.54
C GLY A 49 -27.65 -2.59 -13.17
N VAL A 50 -26.99 -3.61 -13.73
CA VAL A 50 -27.69 -4.81 -14.25
C VAL A 50 -28.42 -5.54 -13.12
N ILE A 51 -27.76 -5.78 -11.99
CA ILE A 51 -28.36 -6.46 -10.82
C ILE A 51 -29.55 -5.65 -10.29
N LYS A 52 -29.44 -4.31 -10.19
CA LYS A 52 -30.58 -3.43 -9.83
C LYS A 52 -31.79 -3.66 -10.76
N ALA A 53 -31.55 -3.68 -12.07
CA ALA A 53 -32.62 -3.86 -13.05
C ALA A 53 -33.22 -5.26 -13.04
N LEU A 54 -32.43 -6.30 -12.69
CA LEU A 54 -32.89 -7.68 -12.51
C LEU A 54 -33.77 -7.82 -11.26
N GLU A 55 -33.38 -7.23 -10.14
CA GLU A 55 -34.18 -7.23 -8.91
C GLU A 55 -35.53 -6.50 -9.10
N GLU A 56 -35.56 -5.41 -9.87
CA GLU A 56 -36.79 -4.66 -10.13
C GLU A 56 -37.86 -5.48 -10.83
N ILE A 57 -37.45 -6.41 -11.71
CA ILE A 57 -38.36 -7.35 -12.34
C ILE A 57 -38.54 -8.66 -11.57
N GLY A 58 -37.98 -8.76 -10.36
CA GLY A 58 -38.07 -9.94 -9.49
C GLY A 58 -37.19 -11.12 -9.94
N PHE A 59 -36.16 -10.91 -10.74
CA PHE A 59 -35.22 -11.96 -11.15
C PHE A 59 -34.10 -12.11 -10.14
N TYR A 60 -34.07 -13.25 -9.45
CA TYR A 60 -33.01 -13.68 -8.53
C TYR A 60 -32.40 -14.98 -9.05
N PRO A 61 -31.10 -15.01 -9.43
CA PRO A 61 -30.50 -16.23 -10.00
C PRO A 61 -30.35 -17.34 -8.94
N ASP A 62 -30.37 -18.60 -9.39
CA ASP A 62 -30.10 -19.75 -8.53
C ASP A 62 -28.64 -19.86 -8.14
N PHE A 63 -27.73 -19.36 -9.00
CA PHE A 63 -26.31 -19.26 -8.71
C PHE A 63 -25.61 -18.21 -9.57
N ILE A 64 -24.43 -17.79 -9.12
CA ILE A 64 -23.61 -16.77 -9.75
C ILE A 64 -22.25 -17.36 -10.12
N VAL A 65 -21.76 -17.03 -11.31
CA VAL A 65 -20.37 -17.32 -11.71
C VAL A 65 -19.70 -16.01 -12.08
N GLY A 66 -18.53 -15.75 -11.50
CA GLY A 66 -17.84 -14.47 -11.72
C GLY A 66 -16.34 -14.59 -11.95
N THR A 67 -15.81 -13.71 -12.78
CA THR A 67 -14.38 -13.57 -13.07
C THR A 67 -13.88 -12.18 -12.66
N SER A 68 -12.69 -12.11 -12.03
CA SER A 68 -12.02 -10.84 -11.70
C SER A 68 -12.90 -9.90 -10.85
N PHE A 69 -13.04 -8.63 -11.21
CA PHE A 69 -13.97 -7.71 -10.53
C PHE A 69 -15.45 -8.12 -10.68
N GLY A 70 -15.80 -8.92 -11.69
CA GLY A 70 -17.11 -9.57 -11.75
C GLY A 70 -17.29 -10.56 -10.60
N ALA A 71 -16.24 -11.28 -10.19
CA ALA A 71 -16.29 -12.11 -8.99
C ALA A 71 -16.40 -11.26 -7.71
N LEU A 72 -15.83 -10.04 -7.65
CA LEU A 72 -16.05 -9.11 -6.55
C LEU A 72 -17.53 -8.73 -6.42
N ILE A 73 -18.13 -8.22 -7.50
CA ILE A 73 -19.55 -7.85 -7.50
C ILE A 73 -20.43 -9.08 -7.19
N GLY A 74 -20.12 -10.21 -7.82
CA GLY A 74 -20.82 -11.48 -7.58
C GLY A 74 -20.72 -11.97 -6.14
N ALA A 75 -19.54 -11.87 -5.50
CA ALA A 75 -19.35 -12.30 -4.12
C ALA A 75 -20.07 -11.41 -3.11
N LEU A 76 -20.11 -10.10 -3.33
CA LEU A 76 -20.86 -9.18 -2.49
C LEU A 76 -22.37 -9.44 -2.60
N TYR A 77 -22.86 -9.63 -3.81
CA TYR A 77 -24.28 -9.94 -4.05
C TYR A 77 -24.66 -11.35 -3.54
N ALA A 78 -23.83 -12.36 -3.80
CA ALA A 78 -24.02 -13.72 -3.28
C ALA A 78 -23.94 -13.77 -1.74
N GLY A 79 -23.20 -12.85 -1.12
CA GLY A 79 -23.13 -12.66 0.33
C GLY A 79 -24.35 -11.96 0.94
N GLY A 80 -25.36 -11.60 0.12
CA GLY A 80 -26.60 -10.97 0.57
C GLY A 80 -26.57 -9.44 0.61
N SER A 81 -25.51 -8.79 0.08
CA SER A 81 -25.50 -7.33 -0.05
C SER A 81 -26.46 -6.90 -1.15
N THR A 82 -27.25 -5.86 -0.88
CA THR A 82 -28.09 -5.22 -1.89
C THR A 82 -27.23 -4.49 -2.93
N PRO A 83 -27.73 -4.28 -4.16
CA PRO A 83 -27.00 -3.49 -5.16
C PRO A 83 -26.64 -2.09 -4.67
N GLN A 84 -27.44 -1.49 -3.81
CA GLN A 84 -27.15 -0.19 -3.22
C GLN A 84 -25.99 -0.23 -2.24
N GLU A 85 -25.92 -1.23 -1.36
CA GLU A 85 -24.79 -1.42 -0.44
C GLU A 85 -23.48 -1.69 -1.21
N ILE A 86 -23.56 -2.43 -2.33
CA ILE A 86 -22.41 -2.66 -3.21
C ILE A 86 -21.95 -1.33 -3.83
N GLU A 87 -22.87 -0.52 -4.33
CA GLU A 87 -22.56 0.80 -4.90
C GLU A 87 -21.91 1.72 -3.85
N GLU A 88 -22.46 1.77 -2.64
CA GLU A 88 -21.89 2.53 -1.52
C GLU A 88 -20.49 2.03 -1.12
N PHE A 89 -20.28 0.72 -1.09
CA PHE A 89 -18.98 0.13 -0.83
C PHE A 89 -17.93 0.56 -1.88
N ILE A 90 -18.29 0.51 -3.17
CA ILE A 90 -17.41 0.92 -4.27
C ILE A 90 -17.14 2.43 -4.20
N ALA A 91 -18.17 3.26 -4.00
CA ALA A 91 -18.06 4.72 -3.90
C ALA A 91 -17.17 5.19 -2.73
N ASN A 92 -17.26 4.49 -1.59
CA ASN A 92 -16.44 4.79 -0.41
C ASN A 92 -15.04 4.18 -0.45
N THR A 93 -14.70 3.43 -1.51
CA THR A 93 -13.37 2.83 -1.67
C THR A 93 -12.40 3.81 -2.32
N ARG A 94 -11.30 4.11 -1.65
CA ARG A 94 -10.20 4.92 -2.20
C ARG A 94 -9.33 4.06 -3.09
N TRP A 95 -9.75 3.88 -4.36
CA TRP A 95 -9.09 2.98 -5.30
C TRP A 95 -7.61 3.29 -5.53
N ASN A 96 -7.21 4.56 -5.53
CA ASN A 96 -5.82 5.00 -5.59
C ASN A 96 -4.97 4.49 -4.40
N ARG A 97 -5.59 4.19 -3.25
CA ARG A 97 -4.95 3.58 -2.09
C ARG A 97 -4.98 2.05 -2.14
N VAL A 98 -6.07 1.48 -2.62
CA VAL A 98 -6.24 0.02 -2.72
C VAL A 98 -5.29 -0.55 -3.78
N LEU A 99 -5.08 0.17 -4.87
CA LEU A 99 -4.22 -0.19 -6.00
C LEU A 99 -2.88 0.58 -5.96
N ALA A 100 -2.27 0.73 -4.79
CA ALA A 100 -0.98 1.39 -4.65
C ALA A 100 0.19 0.41 -4.77
N SER A 101 1.30 0.87 -5.33
CA SER A 101 2.51 0.06 -5.53
C SER A 101 3.24 -0.31 -4.24
N GLN A 102 3.08 0.49 -3.20
CA GLN A 102 3.71 0.28 -1.90
C GLN A 102 2.75 0.60 -0.76
N PRO A 103 2.97 0.04 0.45
CA PRO A 103 2.24 0.47 1.63
C PRO A 103 2.38 1.97 1.80
N PHE A 104 1.28 2.64 2.11
CA PHE A 104 1.36 4.06 2.41
C PHE A 104 2.24 4.30 3.63
N ARG A 105 3.08 5.32 3.55
CA ARG A 105 4.03 5.68 4.60
C ARG A 105 3.37 5.94 5.97
N ASP A 106 2.08 6.29 5.97
CA ASP A 106 1.28 6.50 7.19
C ASP A 106 1.06 5.22 8.00
N ILE A 107 1.17 4.04 7.39
CA ILE A 107 1.07 2.75 8.10
C ILE A 107 2.41 2.22 8.62
N GLU A 108 3.54 2.72 8.12
CA GLU A 108 4.87 2.31 8.58
C GLU A 108 5.16 2.84 9.99
N PHE A 109 5.88 2.05 10.78
CA PHE A 109 6.40 2.53 12.06
C PHE A 109 7.51 3.57 11.84
N VAL A 110 7.55 4.59 12.69
CA VAL A 110 8.55 5.66 12.59
C VAL A 110 9.98 5.13 12.63
N SER A 111 10.25 4.04 13.35
CA SER A 111 11.56 3.39 13.39
C SER A 111 11.99 2.82 12.02
N GLN A 112 11.04 2.48 11.15
CA GLN A 112 11.34 2.01 9.79
C GLN A 112 11.69 3.16 8.83
N LYS A 113 11.18 4.37 9.09
CA LYS A 113 11.43 5.57 8.31
C LYS A 113 12.82 6.17 8.54
N ILE A 114 13.50 5.80 9.65
CA ILE A 114 14.83 6.28 9.99
C ILE A 114 15.87 5.64 9.06
N ARG A 115 16.71 6.46 8.41
CA ARG A 115 17.83 6.01 7.57
C ARG A 115 17.41 5.01 6.46
N THR A 116 16.23 5.19 5.89
CA THR A 116 15.80 4.40 4.73
C THR A 116 16.32 5.04 3.46
N LEU A 117 17.09 4.29 2.66
CA LEU A 117 17.53 4.74 1.35
C LEU A 117 16.41 4.53 0.33
N PRO A 118 16.14 5.48 -0.56
CA PRO A 118 15.11 5.36 -1.58
C PRO A 118 15.57 4.42 -2.70
N GLU A 119 15.01 3.23 -2.73
CA GLU A 119 15.33 2.18 -3.69
C GLU A 119 14.79 2.54 -5.08
N LEU A 120 15.64 2.53 -6.13
CA LEU A 120 15.22 2.60 -7.52
C LEU A 120 14.94 1.20 -8.08
N PHE A 121 15.81 0.28 -7.73
CA PHE A 121 15.73 -1.09 -8.17
C PHE A 121 16.13 -2.04 -7.03
N THR A 122 15.36 -3.09 -6.82
CA THR A 122 15.60 -4.08 -5.75
C THR A 122 15.57 -5.49 -6.30
N LEU A 123 16.68 -6.21 -6.17
CA LEU A 123 16.76 -7.65 -6.37
C LEU A 123 16.50 -8.35 -5.06
N ARG A 124 15.58 -9.30 -5.05
CA ARG A 124 15.31 -10.18 -3.91
C ARG A 124 15.87 -11.57 -4.18
N PHE A 125 16.22 -12.28 -3.13
CA PHE A 125 16.84 -13.58 -3.23
C PHE A 125 16.11 -14.57 -2.31
N ASP A 126 15.93 -15.80 -2.79
CA ASP A 126 15.45 -16.91 -1.98
C ASP A 126 16.56 -17.41 -1.01
N GLU A 127 16.25 -18.45 -0.24
CA GLU A 127 17.19 -19.03 0.73
C GLU A 127 18.41 -19.69 0.04
N ASN A 128 18.33 -20.01 -1.24
CA ASN A 128 19.40 -20.59 -2.06
C ASN A 128 20.16 -19.52 -2.87
N PHE A 129 19.93 -18.23 -2.61
CA PHE A 129 20.48 -17.10 -3.37
C PHE A 129 20.08 -17.05 -4.85
N ASN A 130 18.96 -17.65 -5.24
CA ASN A 130 18.40 -17.44 -6.57
C ASN A 130 17.69 -16.09 -6.61
N VAL A 131 17.86 -15.35 -7.71
CA VAL A 131 17.19 -14.07 -7.92
C VAL A 131 15.69 -14.28 -8.06
N ILE A 132 14.92 -13.58 -7.25
CA ILE A 132 13.47 -13.47 -7.38
C ILE A 132 13.15 -12.14 -8.06
N PHE A 133 12.73 -12.21 -9.32
CA PHE A 133 12.26 -11.03 -10.03
C PHE A 133 10.97 -10.49 -9.42
N PRO A 134 10.74 -9.16 -9.45
CA PRO A 134 9.45 -8.59 -9.06
C PRO A 134 8.32 -9.24 -9.86
N ARG A 135 7.30 -9.74 -9.17
CA ARG A 135 6.18 -10.47 -9.80
C ARG A 135 4.99 -9.55 -10.07
N ASN A 136 5.02 -8.32 -9.54
CA ASN A 136 3.91 -7.38 -9.55
C ASN A 136 4.39 -5.94 -9.35
N LEU A 137 3.59 -5.01 -9.85
CA LEU A 137 3.78 -3.58 -9.63
C LEU A 137 3.05 -3.09 -8.37
N LEU A 138 1.88 -3.67 -8.06
CA LEU A 138 1.00 -3.26 -6.96
C LEU A 138 0.85 -4.37 -5.92
N SER A 139 0.69 -3.99 -4.63
CA SER A 139 0.39 -4.94 -3.56
C SER A 139 -1.08 -5.38 -3.60
N THR A 140 -1.35 -6.66 -3.31
CA THR A 140 -2.72 -7.20 -3.17
C THR A 140 -3.31 -6.98 -1.78
N GLN A 141 -2.51 -6.64 -0.77
CA GLN A 141 -2.95 -6.58 0.62
C GLN A 141 -4.08 -5.58 0.87
N ALA A 142 -3.99 -4.37 0.29
CA ALA A 142 -5.02 -3.35 0.51
C ALA A 142 -6.36 -3.73 -0.16
N LEU A 143 -6.31 -4.38 -1.32
CA LEU A 143 -7.48 -4.96 -1.97
C LEU A 143 -8.08 -6.08 -1.12
N GLN A 144 -7.24 -6.99 -0.63
CA GLN A 144 -7.63 -8.08 0.27
C GLN A 144 -8.31 -7.55 1.55
N GLU A 145 -7.74 -6.55 2.21
CA GLU A 145 -8.34 -5.92 3.41
C GLU A 145 -9.71 -5.30 3.10
N ARG A 146 -9.84 -4.67 1.95
CA ARG A 146 -11.09 -4.01 1.56
C ARG A 146 -12.19 -5.02 1.24
N ILE A 147 -11.87 -6.11 0.53
CA ILE A 147 -12.81 -7.19 0.24
C ILE A 147 -13.19 -7.91 1.54
N PHE A 148 -12.23 -8.20 2.40
CA PHE A 148 -12.45 -8.86 3.70
C PHE A 148 -13.51 -8.14 4.55
N GLU A 149 -13.55 -6.82 4.52
CA GLU A 149 -14.51 -6.01 5.28
C GLU A 149 -15.96 -6.41 5.02
N MET A 150 -16.30 -6.73 3.78
CA MET A 150 -17.67 -7.08 3.39
C MET A 150 -17.92 -8.59 3.38
N THR A 151 -16.89 -9.39 3.15
CA THR A 151 -17.05 -10.83 2.89
C THR A 151 -16.90 -11.70 4.12
N ILE A 152 -16.31 -11.21 5.22
CA ILE A 152 -16.05 -12.02 6.42
C ILE A 152 -17.35 -12.51 7.10
N TYR A 153 -18.40 -11.69 7.10
CA TYR A 153 -19.69 -12.05 7.70
C TYR A 153 -20.40 -13.18 6.93
N PRO A 154 -20.64 -13.03 5.60
CA PRO A 154 -21.22 -14.11 4.82
C PRO A 154 -20.34 -15.36 4.77
N GLU A 155 -19.00 -15.23 4.65
CA GLU A 155 -18.07 -16.35 4.69
C GLU A 155 -18.20 -17.18 5.98
N TYR A 156 -18.18 -16.52 7.14
CA TYR A 156 -18.34 -17.19 8.43
C TYR A 156 -19.70 -17.87 8.58
N TYR A 157 -20.78 -17.18 8.15
CA TYR A 157 -22.14 -17.70 8.25
C TYR A 157 -22.35 -18.91 7.36
N ALA A 158 -21.77 -18.93 6.17
CA ALA A 158 -21.79 -20.03 5.21
C ALA A 158 -20.78 -21.15 5.54
N GLY A 159 -19.97 -21.02 6.60
CA GLY A 159 -18.95 -22.02 6.96
C GLY A 159 -17.84 -22.15 5.92
N SER A 160 -17.54 -21.10 5.17
CA SER A 160 -16.58 -21.06 4.06
C SER A 160 -16.94 -21.96 2.87
N ASP A 161 -18.21 -22.39 2.76
CA ASP A 161 -18.77 -23.09 1.62
C ASP A 161 -19.58 -22.11 0.76
N PHE A 162 -19.19 -21.89 -0.50
CA PHE A 162 -19.83 -20.89 -1.35
C PHE A 162 -21.20 -21.35 -1.87
N ASP A 163 -21.55 -22.64 -1.74
CA ASP A 163 -22.90 -23.14 -1.99
C ASP A 163 -23.88 -22.75 -0.86
N SER A 164 -23.36 -22.43 0.32
CA SER A 164 -24.13 -22.02 1.49
C SER A 164 -24.26 -20.48 1.64
N LEU A 165 -23.80 -19.69 0.68
CA LEU A 165 -24.06 -18.25 0.60
C LEU A 165 -25.53 -17.98 0.30
N ALA A 166 -25.99 -16.73 0.41
CA ALA A 166 -27.36 -16.34 0.07
C ALA A 166 -27.74 -16.77 -1.36
N ILE A 167 -26.79 -16.71 -2.28
CA ILE A 167 -26.84 -17.26 -3.63
C ILE A 167 -25.55 -18.06 -3.84
N PRO A 168 -25.59 -19.34 -4.23
CA PRO A 168 -24.43 -20.15 -4.56
C PRO A 168 -23.50 -19.46 -5.54
N LEU A 169 -22.18 -19.53 -5.30
CA LEU A 169 -21.17 -18.76 -6.03
C LEU A 169 -20.05 -19.66 -6.58
N ARG A 170 -19.58 -19.35 -7.79
CA ARG A 170 -18.31 -19.84 -8.33
C ARG A 170 -17.44 -18.67 -8.73
N ILE A 171 -16.16 -18.75 -8.36
CA ILE A 171 -15.16 -17.73 -8.67
C ILE A 171 -14.11 -18.35 -9.58
N ILE A 172 -13.87 -17.73 -10.72
CA ILE A 172 -12.91 -18.22 -11.71
C ILE A 172 -11.53 -17.61 -11.46
N ALA A 173 -10.52 -18.46 -11.42
CA ALA A 173 -9.10 -18.05 -11.35
C ALA A 173 -8.25 -18.91 -12.29
N THR A 174 -7.03 -18.48 -12.55
CA THR A 174 -6.07 -19.20 -13.41
C THR A 174 -4.88 -19.67 -12.60
N ASP A 175 -4.57 -20.97 -12.62
CA ASP A 175 -3.34 -21.48 -12.00
C ASP A 175 -2.14 -21.23 -12.92
N LEU A 176 -1.24 -20.34 -12.54
CA LEU A 176 -0.03 -20.01 -13.30
C LEU A 176 0.97 -21.16 -13.41
N LYS A 177 0.87 -22.21 -12.60
CA LYS A 177 1.75 -23.38 -12.70
C LYS A 177 1.36 -24.31 -13.82
N THR A 178 0.07 -24.39 -14.10
CA THR A 178 -0.48 -25.34 -15.09
C THR A 178 -1.11 -24.65 -16.31
N GLY A 179 -1.39 -23.33 -16.20
CA GLY A 179 -2.12 -22.58 -17.20
C GLY A 179 -3.61 -22.95 -17.30
N LYS A 180 -4.16 -23.65 -16.31
CA LYS A 180 -5.55 -24.13 -16.32
C LYS A 180 -6.45 -23.25 -15.48
N MET A 181 -7.71 -23.19 -15.88
CA MET A 181 -8.80 -22.62 -15.09
C MET A 181 -8.97 -23.39 -13.77
N VAL A 182 -9.25 -22.65 -12.71
CA VAL A 182 -9.60 -23.17 -11.39
C VAL A 182 -10.91 -22.54 -10.98
N VAL A 183 -11.92 -23.37 -10.70
CA VAL A 183 -13.23 -22.95 -10.21
C VAL A 183 -13.21 -23.04 -8.68
N LEU A 184 -13.27 -21.91 -8.00
CA LEU A 184 -13.27 -21.82 -6.55
C LEU A 184 -14.72 -21.86 -6.05
N SER A 185 -15.01 -22.78 -5.12
CA SER A 185 -16.33 -23.01 -4.51
C SER A 185 -16.31 -23.00 -2.99
N ASN A 186 -15.16 -22.86 -2.38
CA ASN A 186 -15.01 -22.86 -0.92
C ASN A 186 -13.72 -22.17 -0.47
N GLY A 187 -13.59 -21.96 0.84
CA GLY A 187 -12.42 -21.38 1.49
C GLY A 187 -12.59 -19.91 1.84
N ASN A 188 -11.49 -19.16 1.94
CA ASN A 188 -11.52 -17.74 2.27
C ASN A 188 -12.04 -16.93 1.08
N LEU A 189 -13.22 -16.32 1.22
CA LEU A 189 -13.92 -15.63 0.15
C LEU A 189 -13.16 -14.40 -0.33
N ALA A 190 -12.63 -13.60 0.58
CA ALA A 190 -11.81 -12.43 0.24
C ALA A 190 -10.55 -12.82 -0.54
N ARG A 191 -9.87 -13.90 -0.13
CA ARG A 191 -8.68 -14.42 -0.83
C ARG A 191 -9.03 -14.97 -2.21
N SER A 192 -10.19 -15.63 -2.35
CA SER A 192 -10.67 -16.16 -3.62
C SER A 192 -10.97 -15.05 -4.63
N VAL A 193 -11.67 -13.99 -4.20
CA VAL A 193 -11.95 -12.81 -5.03
C VAL A 193 -10.64 -12.09 -5.39
N THR A 194 -9.74 -11.93 -4.42
CA THR A 194 -8.41 -11.31 -4.67
C THR A 194 -7.61 -12.13 -5.68
N ALA A 195 -7.65 -13.46 -5.60
CA ALA A 195 -6.96 -14.34 -6.53
C ALA A 195 -7.54 -14.22 -7.95
N SER A 196 -8.87 -14.20 -8.07
CA SER A 196 -9.57 -13.99 -9.34
C SER A 196 -9.29 -12.62 -9.97
N SER A 197 -8.98 -11.62 -9.14
CA SER A 197 -8.68 -10.24 -9.57
C SER A 197 -7.19 -9.94 -9.68
N ALA A 198 -6.32 -10.94 -9.47
CA ALA A 198 -4.87 -10.79 -9.48
C ALA A 198 -4.34 -10.70 -10.93
N PHE A 199 -4.60 -9.56 -11.58
CA PHE A 199 -4.20 -9.32 -12.96
C PHE A 199 -2.66 -9.34 -13.08
N PRO A 200 -2.06 -10.23 -13.90
CA PRO A 200 -0.62 -10.43 -13.97
C PRO A 200 0.15 -9.15 -14.25
N ILE A 201 1.38 -9.07 -13.73
CA ILE A 201 2.27 -7.89 -13.74
C ILE A 201 1.74 -6.76 -12.85
N ILE A 202 0.45 -6.48 -12.84
CA ILE A 202 -0.14 -5.41 -12.02
C ILE A 202 -0.23 -5.87 -10.56
N LEU A 203 -0.94 -6.95 -10.29
CA LEU A 203 -1.13 -7.50 -8.96
C LEU A 203 -0.33 -8.81 -8.77
N ALA A 204 0.08 -9.07 -7.54
CA ALA A 204 0.79 -10.30 -7.21
C ALA A 204 -0.12 -11.52 -7.37
N PRO A 205 0.35 -12.64 -7.97
CA PRO A 205 -0.36 -13.90 -7.92
C PRO A 205 -0.55 -14.35 -6.47
N VAL A 206 -1.71 -14.94 -6.19
CA VAL A 206 -2.12 -15.37 -4.85
C VAL A 206 -1.82 -16.85 -4.65
N LYS A 207 -1.08 -17.19 -3.61
CA LYS A 207 -0.94 -18.57 -3.16
C LYS A 207 -2.29 -19.07 -2.62
N TYR A 208 -2.78 -20.21 -3.09
CA TYR A 208 -4.04 -20.81 -2.62
C TYR A 208 -3.88 -22.33 -2.54
N GLY A 209 -3.59 -22.83 -1.36
CA GLY A 209 -3.20 -24.23 -1.19
C GLY A 209 -1.98 -24.59 -2.06
N THR A 210 -2.12 -25.52 -3.00
CA THR A 210 -1.07 -25.92 -3.94
C THR A 210 -0.98 -25.06 -5.18
N TYR A 211 -1.99 -24.22 -5.43
CA TYR A 211 -2.09 -23.35 -6.60
C TYR A 211 -1.31 -22.05 -6.44
N LEU A 212 -0.96 -21.46 -7.57
CA LEU A 212 -0.49 -20.07 -7.68
C LEU A 212 -1.46 -19.35 -8.61
N LEU A 213 -2.47 -18.71 -8.03
CA LEU A 213 -3.60 -18.18 -8.77
C LEU A 213 -3.36 -16.73 -9.25
N ALA A 214 -3.85 -16.47 -10.43
CA ALA A 214 -3.94 -15.15 -11.06
C ALA A 214 -5.35 -14.94 -11.62
N ASP A 215 -5.57 -13.79 -12.25
CA ASP A 215 -6.87 -13.39 -12.81
C ASP A 215 -7.48 -14.48 -13.68
N GLY A 216 -8.78 -14.74 -13.45
CA GLY A 216 -9.55 -15.74 -14.17
C GLY A 216 -9.69 -15.42 -15.65
N GLY A 217 -9.67 -14.14 -16.03
CA GLY A 217 -9.77 -13.69 -17.41
C GLY A 217 -8.64 -14.15 -18.33
N LEU A 218 -7.54 -14.73 -17.76
CA LEU A 218 -6.50 -15.40 -18.55
C LEU A 218 -7.01 -16.67 -19.24
N THR A 219 -7.95 -17.38 -18.63
CA THR A 219 -8.47 -18.66 -19.12
C THR A 219 -9.92 -18.58 -19.54
N ASP A 220 -10.74 -17.84 -18.79
CA ASP A 220 -12.16 -17.67 -19.07
C ASP A 220 -12.68 -16.35 -18.46
N ASN A 221 -12.90 -15.37 -19.29
CA ASN A 221 -13.36 -14.06 -18.84
C ASN A 221 -14.88 -13.97 -18.69
N VAL A 222 -15.64 -14.81 -19.44
CA VAL A 222 -17.11 -14.89 -19.37
C VAL A 222 -17.53 -16.36 -19.20
N PRO A 223 -17.50 -16.89 -17.97
CA PRO A 223 -17.56 -18.34 -17.69
C PRO A 223 -18.97 -18.92 -17.81
N ILE A 224 -19.56 -18.90 -19.00
CA ILE A 224 -20.91 -19.42 -19.29
C ILE A 224 -20.91 -20.94 -19.29
N ASP A 225 -19.85 -21.57 -19.80
CA ASP A 225 -19.66 -23.01 -19.79
C ASP A 225 -19.67 -23.58 -18.36
N VAL A 226 -19.04 -22.87 -17.40
CA VAL A 226 -19.09 -23.25 -15.98
C VAL A 226 -20.53 -23.18 -15.44
N ALA A 227 -21.33 -22.20 -15.85
CA ALA A 227 -22.73 -22.13 -15.47
C ALA A 227 -23.55 -23.31 -16.06
N LEU A 228 -23.27 -23.69 -17.30
CA LEU A 228 -23.90 -24.88 -17.93
C LEU A 228 -23.50 -26.18 -17.21
N ASP A 229 -22.22 -26.34 -16.85
CA ASP A 229 -21.72 -27.51 -16.11
C ASP A 229 -22.37 -27.64 -14.71
N LEU A 230 -22.82 -26.54 -14.11
CA LEU A 230 -23.59 -26.50 -12.87
C LEU A 230 -25.09 -26.80 -13.09
N GLY A 231 -25.49 -26.94 -14.33
CA GLY A 231 -26.87 -27.30 -14.70
C GLY A 231 -27.78 -26.08 -14.88
N ALA A 232 -27.24 -24.91 -15.27
CA ALA A 232 -28.07 -23.79 -15.69
C ALA A 232 -28.88 -24.13 -16.94
N GLU A 233 -30.15 -23.78 -16.91
CA GLU A 233 -31.09 -23.94 -18.02
C GLU A 233 -31.46 -22.59 -18.65
N PHE A 234 -31.26 -21.51 -17.92
CA PHE A 234 -31.39 -20.12 -18.39
C PHE A 234 -30.27 -19.24 -17.85
N ILE A 235 -29.51 -18.65 -18.76
CA ILE A 235 -28.28 -17.91 -18.42
C ILE A 235 -28.37 -16.44 -18.84
N VAL A 236 -28.28 -15.56 -17.86
CA VAL A 236 -28.09 -14.13 -18.06
C VAL A 236 -26.58 -13.83 -17.90
N ALA A 237 -25.91 -13.53 -19.00
CA ALA A 237 -24.49 -13.15 -18.98
C ALA A 237 -24.32 -11.64 -19.15
N VAL A 238 -23.45 -11.05 -18.33
CA VAL A 238 -23.09 -9.62 -18.39
C VAL A 238 -21.65 -9.50 -18.83
N ASP A 239 -21.44 -9.09 -20.05
CA ASP A 239 -20.12 -8.91 -20.66
C ASP A 239 -19.74 -7.43 -20.68
N VAL A 240 -18.78 -7.07 -19.81
CA VAL A 240 -18.20 -5.72 -19.73
C VAL A 240 -16.75 -5.69 -20.22
N SER A 241 -16.29 -6.75 -20.90
CA SER A 241 -14.94 -6.84 -21.45
C SER A 241 -14.68 -5.73 -22.47
N SER A 242 -13.44 -5.30 -22.57
CA SER A 242 -13.05 -4.31 -23.58
C SER A 242 -13.03 -4.97 -24.96
N LYS A 243 -13.59 -4.30 -25.96
CA LYS A 243 -13.42 -4.74 -27.36
C LYS A 243 -11.96 -4.59 -27.76
N ILE A 244 -11.51 -5.46 -28.68
CA ILE A 244 -10.24 -5.26 -29.38
C ILE A 244 -10.44 -4.05 -30.29
N VAL A 245 -9.83 -2.93 -29.93
CA VAL A 245 -9.87 -1.68 -30.70
C VAL A 245 -8.44 -1.25 -31.05
N PRO A 246 -8.24 -0.51 -32.14
CA PRO A 246 -6.93 0.09 -32.39
C PRO A 246 -6.49 0.93 -31.19
N LEU A 247 -5.26 0.72 -30.72
CA LEU A 247 -4.70 1.51 -29.63
C LEU A 247 -4.69 3.00 -30.01
N ALA A 248 -5.05 3.87 -29.07
CA ALA A 248 -4.95 5.33 -29.25
C ALA A 248 -3.47 5.73 -29.43
N GLU A 249 -3.20 6.91 -30.01
CA GLU A 249 -1.81 7.38 -30.20
C GLU A 249 -1.02 7.51 -28.89
N ASN A 250 -1.71 7.69 -27.73
CA ASN A 250 -1.11 7.86 -26.41
C ASN A 250 -1.41 6.66 -25.48
N PHE A 251 -1.21 5.44 -25.96
CA PHE A 251 -1.39 4.22 -25.16
C PHE A 251 -0.24 4.02 -24.15
N ASP A 252 -0.57 3.50 -22.98
CA ASP A 252 0.39 3.13 -21.95
C ASP A 252 0.66 1.61 -21.91
N VAL A 253 1.55 1.18 -21.02
CA VAL A 253 1.90 -0.24 -20.83
C VAL A 253 0.70 -1.07 -20.41
N PHE A 254 -0.22 -0.49 -19.62
CA PHE A 254 -1.43 -1.19 -19.16
C PHE A 254 -2.42 -1.39 -20.31
N ASP A 255 -2.54 -0.43 -21.22
CA ASP A 255 -3.37 -0.54 -22.42
C ASP A 255 -2.86 -1.64 -23.34
N ILE A 256 -1.54 -1.69 -23.60
CA ILE A 256 -0.91 -2.74 -24.40
C ILE A 256 -1.18 -4.11 -23.77
N PHE A 257 -0.93 -4.23 -22.47
CA PHE A 257 -1.07 -5.51 -21.79
C PHE A 257 -2.53 -5.95 -21.73
N GLY A 258 -3.47 -5.05 -21.42
CA GLY A 258 -4.91 -5.30 -21.44
C GLY A 258 -5.39 -5.76 -22.83
N GLN A 259 -4.92 -5.11 -23.90
CA GLN A 259 -5.23 -5.50 -25.27
C GLN A 259 -4.66 -6.88 -25.62
N ALA A 260 -3.42 -7.19 -25.18
CA ALA A 260 -2.81 -8.50 -25.39
C ALA A 260 -3.61 -9.61 -24.67
N MET A 261 -4.05 -9.35 -23.45
CA MET A 261 -4.87 -10.28 -22.67
C MET A 261 -6.23 -10.52 -23.33
N ASN A 262 -6.92 -9.43 -23.73
CA ASN A 262 -8.19 -9.55 -24.45
C ASN A 262 -8.01 -10.34 -25.77
N THR A 263 -6.89 -10.16 -26.46
CA THR A 263 -6.57 -10.92 -27.68
C THR A 263 -6.38 -12.41 -27.41
N LEU A 264 -5.76 -12.76 -26.28
CA LEU A 264 -5.55 -14.16 -25.88
C LEU A 264 -6.85 -14.85 -25.45
N ALA A 265 -7.72 -14.15 -24.70
CA ALA A 265 -9.00 -14.67 -24.22
C ALA A 265 -10.09 -14.70 -25.32
N TYR A 266 -9.95 -13.88 -26.36
CA TYR A 266 -10.96 -13.69 -27.41
C TYR A 266 -11.54 -14.98 -28.03
N PRO A 267 -10.76 -16.03 -28.33
CA PRO A 267 -11.30 -17.25 -28.95
C PRO A 267 -12.21 -18.05 -28.02
N SER A 268 -11.90 -18.12 -26.72
CA SER A 268 -12.75 -18.82 -25.74
C SER A 268 -13.99 -17.99 -25.39
N ASP A 269 -13.83 -16.70 -25.16
CA ASP A 269 -14.94 -15.80 -24.86
C ASP A 269 -15.98 -15.78 -25.98
N THR A 270 -15.57 -15.65 -27.24
CA THR A 270 -16.50 -15.61 -28.39
C THR A 270 -17.36 -16.87 -28.47
N LYS A 271 -16.79 -18.04 -28.22
CA LYS A 271 -17.52 -19.31 -28.22
C LYS A 271 -18.49 -19.40 -27.04
N ASN A 272 -18.07 -18.97 -25.84
CA ASN A 272 -18.89 -19.00 -24.66
C ASN A 272 -20.09 -18.05 -24.77
N LEU A 273 -19.90 -16.85 -25.34
CA LEU A 273 -20.96 -15.84 -25.45
C LEU A 273 -22.18 -16.29 -26.26
N GLU A 274 -22.01 -17.24 -27.21
CA GLU A 274 -23.10 -17.82 -27.99
C GLU A 274 -24.00 -18.77 -27.16
N LEU A 275 -23.53 -19.20 -25.99
CA LEU A 275 -24.22 -20.12 -25.09
C LEU A 275 -25.18 -19.41 -24.13
N ALA A 276 -25.16 -18.08 -24.04
CA ALA A 276 -26.04 -17.31 -23.18
C ALA A 276 -27.42 -17.14 -23.78
N ASP A 277 -28.47 -17.34 -22.97
CA ASP A 277 -29.84 -17.02 -23.38
C ASP A 277 -30.07 -15.52 -23.49
N VAL A 278 -29.47 -14.75 -22.56
CA VAL A 278 -29.46 -13.30 -22.56
C VAL A 278 -28.03 -12.79 -22.35
N LEU A 279 -27.52 -12.09 -23.34
CA LEU A 279 -26.23 -11.42 -23.27
C LEU A 279 -26.40 -9.91 -23.14
N ILE A 280 -26.05 -9.36 -21.97
CA ILE A 280 -26.14 -7.92 -21.68
C ILE A 280 -24.75 -7.31 -21.85
N ARG A 281 -24.64 -6.33 -22.78
CA ARG A 281 -23.42 -5.54 -23.02
C ARG A 281 -23.73 -4.07 -22.76
N PRO A 282 -23.35 -3.53 -21.60
CA PRO A 282 -23.47 -2.10 -21.32
C PRO A 282 -22.71 -1.23 -22.32
N GLU A 283 -23.26 -0.07 -22.63
CA GLU A 283 -22.66 0.91 -23.55
C GLU A 283 -21.59 1.73 -22.81
N ILE A 284 -20.37 1.16 -22.67
CA ILE A 284 -19.27 1.69 -21.84
C ILE A 284 -17.93 1.68 -22.59
N ASP A 285 -17.93 1.66 -23.91
CA ASP A 285 -16.70 1.56 -24.75
C ASP A 285 -15.72 2.72 -24.54
N HIS A 286 -16.20 3.87 -24.03
CA HIS A 286 -15.40 5.06 -23.74
C HIS A 286 -14.76 5.06 -22.34
N ILE A 287 -15.03 4.04 -21.51
CA ILE A 287 -14.51 3.93 -20.13
C ILE A 287 -13.46 2.83 -20.07
N THR A 288 -12.30 3.13 -19.51
CA THR A 288 -11.20 2.16 -19.35
C THR A 288 -11.39 1.28 -18.12
N SER A 289 -10.68 0.14 -18.09
CA SER A 289 -10.69 -0.77 -16.93
C SER A 289 -10.07 -0.18 -15.65
N THR A 290 -9.37 0.95 -15.78
CA THR A 290 -8.72 1.67 -14.66
C THR A 290 -9.46 2.94 -14.24
N ASP A 291 -10.58 3.28 -14.86
CA ASP A 291 -11.38 4.46 -14.53
C ASP A 291 -12.37 4.15 -13.39
N PHE A 292 -11.88 4.20 -12.16
CA PHE A 292 -12.66 3.96 -10.95
C PHE A 292 -13.54 5.16 -10.52
N ASP A 293 -13.43 6.30 -11.18
CA ASP A 293 -14.20 7.51 -10.84
C ASP A 293 -15.55 7.56 -11.58
N SER A 294 -15.75 6.72 -12.59
CA SER A 294 -16.94 6.70 -13.45
C SER A 294 -18.09 5.83 -12.92
N LEU A 295 -18.18 5.57 -11.61
CA LEU A 295 -19.15 4.67 -11.00
C LEU A 295 -20.59 4.95 -11.43
N ASN A 296 -21.07 6.20 -11.29
CA ASN A 296 -22.47 6.55 -11.56
C ASN A 296 -22.86 6.32 -13.03
N SER A 297 -21.98 6.66 -13.97
CA SER A 297 -22.23 6.45 -15.40
C SER A 297 -22.22 4.98 -15.79
N LEU A 298 -21.36 4.18 -15.14
CA LEU A 298 -21.30 2.73 -15.33
C LEU A 298 -22.57 2.05 -14.82
N VAL A 299 -23.01 2.35 -13.60
CA VAL A 299 -24.24 1.80 -13.01
C VAL A 299 -25.45 2.14 -13.87
N GLU A 300 -25.59 3.40 -14.29
CA GLU A 300 -26.70 3.83 -15.15
C GLU A 300 -26.69 3.13 -16.52
N SER A 301 -25.51 2.98 -17.14
CA SER A 301 -25.41 2.25 -18.42
C SER A 301 -25.78 0.77 -18.26
N GLY A 302 -25.35 0.12 -17.18
CA GLY A 302 -25.69 -1.26 -16.87
C GLY A 302 -27.21 -1.44 -16.71
N TYR A 303 -27.83 -0.57 -15.92
CA TYR A 303 -29.28 -0.59 -15.69
C TYR A 303 -30.07 -0.45 -17.00
N ARG A 304 -29.78 0.59 -17.81
CA ARG A 304 -30.46 0.80 -19.10
C ARG A 304 -30.24 -0.34 -20.09
N SER A 305 -29.08 -0.96 -20.08
CA SER A 305 -28.76 -2.07 -20.96
C SER A 305 -29.54 -3.34 -20.61
N CYS A 306 -29.78 -3.59 -19.31
CA CYS A 306 -30.60 -4.70 -18.84
C CYS A 306 -32.08 -4.51 -19.22
N GLN A 307 -32.62 -3.30 -19.11
CA GLN A 307 -34.00 -3.00 -19.44
C GLN A 307 -34.41 -3.45 -20.85
N LYS A 308 -33.49 -3.42 -21.81
CA LYS A 308 -33.73 -3.88 -23.20
C LYS A 308 -34.13 -5.37 -23.28
N TYR A 309 -33.82 -6.15 -22.27
CA TYR A 309 -34.03 -7.61 -22.22
C TYR A 309 -35.09 -8.04 -21.21
N TRP A 310 -35.77 -7.12 -20.51
CA TRP A 310 -36.80 -7.45 -19.51
C TRP A 310 -37.84 -8.44 -20.01
N GLY A 311 -38.36 -8.26 -21.23
CA GLY A 311 -39.35 -9.17 -21.81
C GLY A 311 -38.86 -10.62 -21.99
N LYS A 312 -37.53 -10.84 -22.11
CA LYS A 312 -36.95 -12.17 -22.19
C LYS A 312 -36.67 -12.77 -20.81
N ILE A 313 -36.33 -11.96 -19.83
CA ILE A 313 -35.91 -12.38 -18.48
C ILE A 313 -37.14 -12.60 -17.57
N GLN A 314 -38.14 -11.74 -17.67
CA GLN A 314 -39.32 -11.76 -16.80
C GLN A 314 -40.05 -13.11 -16.70
N PRO A 315 -40.14 -13.97 -17.75
CA PRO A 315 -40.74 -15.31 -17.62
C PRO A 315 -40.02 -16.24 -16.63
N TYR A 316 -38.76 -15.94 -16.30
CA TYR A 316 -37.90 -16.69 -15.37
C TYR A 316 -37.79 -16.02 -14.00
N ALA A 317 -38.45 -14.87 -13.81
CA ALA A 317 -38.46 -14.16 -12.54
C ALA A 317 -39.32 -14.86 -11.49
N ASP A 318 -38.76 -15.09 -10.32
CA ASP A 318 -39.46 -15.75 -9.22
C ASP A 318 -40.22 -14.77 -8.32
N ASN A 319 -39.89 -13.49 -8.35
CA ASN A 319 -40.35 -12.44 -7.43
C ASN A 319 -40.08 -12.78 -5.94
N ILE A 320 -39.15 -13.70 -5.66
CA ILE A 320 -38.82 -14.16 -4.31
C ILE A 320 -37.31 -14.09 -4.14
N CYS A 321 -36.86 -13.17 -3.32
CA CYS A 321 -35.47 -13.22 -2.78
C CYS A 321 -35.40 -14.44 -1.84
N LYS A 322 -34.52 -15.40 -2.16
CA LYS A 322 -34.47 -16.70 -1.42
C LYS A 322 -33.93 -16.52 0.02
N SER A 323 -33.19 -15.46 0.29
CA SER A 323 -32.56 -15.26 1.60
C SER A 323 -32.44 -13.75 1.95
N PRO A 324 -33.59 -13.04 2.11
CA PRO A 324 -33.58 -11.59 2.27
C PRO A 324 -32.82 -11.11 3.52
N ASP A 325 -32.78 -11.91 4.59
CA ASP A 325 -32.17 -11.56 5.87
C ASP A 325 -30.78 -12.20 6.07
N PHE A 326 -30.20 -12.78 5.00
CA PHE A 326 -28.96 -13.56 5.12
C PHE A 326 -27.81 -12.75 5.70
N LEU A 327 -27.54 -11.57 5.14
CA LEU A 327 -26.45 -10.71 5.59
C LEU A 327 -26.68 -10.19 7.01
N GLU A 328 -27.91 -9.79 7.35
CA GLU A 328 -28.24 -9.35 8.69
C GLU A 328 -28.03 -10.47 9.72
N ASN A 329 -28.49 -11.68 9.41
CA ASN A 329 -28.26 -12.86 10.25
C ASN A 329 -26.77 -13.20 10.38
N ALA A 330 -25.99 -13.08 9.30
CA ALA A 330 -24.54 -13.28 9.30
C ALA A 330 -23.83 -12.26 10.20
N ILE A 331 -24.18 -10.97 10.08
CA ILE A 331 -23.66 -9.89 10.92
C ILE A 331 -24.02 -10.14 12.39
N ASN A 332 -25.27 -10.46 12.69
CA ASN A 332 -25.75 -10.71 14.04
C ASN A 332 -25.05 -11.93 14.66
N LYS A 333 -24.92 -13.05 13.92
CA LYS A 333 -24.22 -14.25 14.39
C LYS A 333 -22.77 -13.93 14.74
N LEU A 334 -22.01 -13.35 13.81
CA LEU A 334 -20.59 -13.11 14.02
C LEU A 334 -20.32 -12.06 15.10
N ASN A 335 -21.10 -10.97 15.17
CA ASN A 335 -20.96 -9.95 16.22
C ASN A 335 -21.25 -10.49 17.64
N ASN A 336 -22.02 -11.58 17.75
CA ASN A 336 -22.27 -12.26 19.03
C ASN A 336 -21.30 -13.41 19.30
N THR A 337 -20.37 -13.70 18.38
CA THR A 337 -19.38 -14.77 18.51
C THR A 337 -18.15 -14.26 19.25
N SER A 338 -17.62 -15.05 20.18
CA SER A 338 -16.34 -14.79 20.86
C SER A 338 -15.21 -15.63 20.27
N ILE A 339 -13.99 -15.08 20.30
CA ILE A 339 -12.80 -15.78 19.82
C ILE A 339 -12.38 -16.81 20.84
N ASN A 340 -12.43 -18.08 20.46
CA ASN A 340 -12.00 -19.19 21.31
C ASN A 340 -10.49 -19.31 21.38
N GLN A 341 -9.83 -19.42 20.25
CA GLN A 341 -8.37 -19.54 20.11
C GLN A 341 -7.90 -18.78 18.87
N ILE A 342 -6.68 -18.21 18.94
CA ILE A 342 -6.02 -17.61 17.79
C ILE A 342 -4.89 -18.53 17.34
N LYS A 343 -5.00 -19.08 16.15
CA LYS A 343 -4.00 -19.92 15.50
C LYS A 343 -3.17 -19.11 14.53
N TYR A 344 -1.86 -19.30 14.53
CA TYR A 344 -0.93 -18.59 13.69
C TYR A 344 -0.27 -19.53 12.71
N SER A 345 -0.25 -19.15 11.43
CA SER A 345 0.43 -19.87 10.35
C SER A 345 1.33 -18.92 9.59
N SER A 346 2.59 -19.29 9.42
CA SER A 346 3.57 -18.55 8.63
C SER A 346 4.26 -19.52 7.68
N ASP A 347 4.54 -19.07 6.47
CA ASP A 347 5.25 -19.88 5.46
C ASP A 347 6.78 -19.93 5.68
N GLN A 348 7.29 -19.19 6.68
CA GLN A 348 8.71 -19.17 7.06
C GLN A 348 8.87 -19.15 8.60
N ALA A 349 10.04 -18.74 9.07
CA ALA A 349 10.45 -18.89 10.47
C ALA A 349 10.20 -17.68 11.37
N THR A 350 9.21 -16.81 11.07
CA THR A 350 8.81 -15.74 12.00
C THR A 350 8.26 -16.37 13.28
N ARG A 351 8.79 -15.96 14.43
CA ARG A 351 8.35 -16.49 15.72
C ARG A 351 6.94 -16.00 16.04
N GLU A 352 6.09 -16.89 16.53
CA GLU A 352 4.69 -16.64 16.85
C GLU A 352 4.47 -15.41 17.74
N TYR A 353 5.38 -15.14 18.70
CA TYR A 353 5.22 -13.98 19.57
C TYR A 353 5.19 -12.63 18.81
N ILE A 354 5.79 -12.56 17.60
CA ILE A 354 5.74 -11.37 16.74
C ILE A 354 4.34 -11.20 16.17
N LEU A 355 3.72 -12.29 15.72
CA LEU A 355 2.34 -12.28 15.23
C LEU A 355 1.39 -11.89 16.35
N ARG A 356 1.50 -12.57 17.50
CA ARG A 356 0.65 -12.36 18.67
C ARG A 356 0.70 -10.92 19.21
N ARG A 357 1.86 -10.26 19.20
CA ARG A 357 2.00 -8.89 19.71
C ARG A 357 1.31 -7.84 18.83
N GLU A 358 1.20 -8.08 17.51
CA GLU A 358 0.59 -7.15 16.57
C GLU A 358 -0.94 -7.31 16.50
N MET A 359 -1.47 -8.41 17.06
CA MET A 359 -2.91 -8.63 17.15
C MET A 359 -3.55 -7.74 18.24
N GLU A 360 -4.54 -6.94 17.83
CA GLU A 360 -5.39 -6.19 18.77
C GLU A 360 -6.55 -7.03 19.30
N LEU A 361 -7.10 -7.91 18.45
CA LEU A 361 -8.12 -8.88 18.83
C LEU A 361 -7.47 -10.02 19.64
N LYS A 362 -8.07 -10.39 20.78
CA LYS A 362 -7.53 -11.38 21.72
C LYS A 362 -8.49 -12.57 21.88
N GLU A 363 -7.94 -13.67 22.38
CA GLU A 363 -8.73 -14.82 22.82
C GLU A 363 -9.69 -14.38 23.94
N GLY A 364 -10.95 -14.77 23.84
CA GLY A 364 -12.04 -14.36 24.74
C GLY A 364 -12.77 -13.06 24.35
N ASP A 365 -12.20 -12.25 23.45
CA ASP A 365 -12.89 -11.06 22.93
C ASP A 365 -14.10 -11.45 22.10
N ARG A 366 -15.15 -10.64 22.10
CA ARG A 366 -16.17 -10.70 21.05
C ARG A 366 -15.59 -10.23 19.74
N TRP A 367 -16.07 -10.82 18.65
CA TRP A 367 -15.67 -10.39 17.31
C TRP A 367 -15.85 -8.88 17.15
N ASN A 368 -14.85 -8.25 16.58
CA ASN A 368 -14.87 -6.84 16.25
C ASN A 368 -14.07 -6.60 14.97
N LEU A 369 -14.77 -6.25 13.90
CA LEU A 369 -14.17 -6.04 12.58
C LEU A 369 -13.06 -4.97 12.62
N LYS A 370 -13.26 -3.87 13.37
CA LYS A 370 -12.24 -2.80 13.46
C LYS A 370 -10.96 -3.29 14.14
N LEU A 371 -11.07 -4.15 15.17
CA LEU A 371 -9.90 -4.74 15.81
C LEU A 371 -9.21 -5.76 14.89
N ALA A 372 -9.97 -6.54 14.12
CA ALA A 372 -9.44 -7.45 13.12
C ALA A 372 -8.68 -6.70 12.01
N GLN A 373 -9.27 -5.67 11.43
CA GLN A 373 -8.62 -4.81 10.43
C GLN A 373 -7.35 -4.14 10.97
N ARG A 374 -7.39 -3.64 12.22
CA ARG A 374 -6.19 -3.08 12.86
C ARG A 374 -5.11 -4.13 13.06
N SER A 375 -5.48 -5.35 13.43
CA SER A 375 -4.54 -6.48 13.55
C SER A 375 -3.86 -6.80 12.22
N MET A 376 -4.65 -6.91 11.13
CA MET A 376 -4.10 -7.08 9.77
C MET A 376 -3.14 -5.94 9.40
N LYS A 377 -3.57 -4.71 9.61
CA LYS A 377 -2.77 -3.52 9.34
C LYS A 377 -1.50 -3.45 10.19
N ASN A 378 -1.54 -3.85 11.46
CA ASN A 378 -0.39 -3.90 12.34
C ASN A 378 0.64 -4.93 11.84
N LEU A 379 0.18 -6.14 11.51
CA LEU A 379 1.03 -7.20 10.97
C LEU A 379 1.69 -6.74 9.66
N TYR A 380 0.90 -6.26 8.70
CA TYR A 380 1.40 -5.79 7.41
C TYR A 380 2.41 -4.63 7.55
N SER A 381 2.13 -3.68 8.46
CA SER A 381 2.99 -2.51 8.69
C SER A 381 4.36 -2.85 9.29
N THR A 382 4.56 -4.06 9.81
CA THR A 382 5.90 -4.50 10.24
C THR A 382 6.89 -4.57 9.06
N GLY A 383 6.39 -4.66 7.81
CA GLY A 383 7.21 -4.89 6.62
C GLY A 383 7.83 -6.27 6.55
N LEU A 384 7.41 -7.18 7.43
CA LEU A 384 7.84 -8.59 7.42
C LEU A 384 6.99 -9.44 6.47
N PHE A 385 5.73 -9.05 6.26
CA PHE A 385 4.74 -9.83 5.55
C PHE A 385 4.30 -9.18 4.24
N LYS A 386 4.18 -9.97 3.19
CA LYS A 386 3.61 -9.59 1.89
C LYS A 386 2.11 -9.53 1.96
N ASN A 387 1.52 -10.56 2.57
CA ASN A 387 0.09 -10.73 2.74
C ASN A 387 -0.25 -11.22 4.14
N VAL A 388 -1.40 -10.80 4.64
CA VAL A 388 -2.00 -11.21 5.91
C VAL A 388 -3.43 -11.59 5.64
N TYR A 389 -3.81 -12.80 5.99
CA TYR A 389 -5.16 -13.32 5.84
C TYR A 389 -5.73 -13.66 7.22
N LEU A 390 -7.00 -13.34 7.40
CA LEU A 390 -7.77 -13.78 8.56
C LEU A 390 -8.92 -14.64 8.08
N SER A 391 -9.18 -15.75 8.77
CA SER A 391 -10.35 -16.59 8.58
C SER A 391 -10.86 -17.10 9.91
N LEU A 392 -12.17 -17.36 9.97
CA LEU A 392 -12.85 -17.84 11.16
C LEU A 392 -13.42 -19.21 10.90
N SER A 393 -13.29 -20.10 11.87
CA SER A 393 -13.97 -21.40 11.86
C SER A 393 -14.84 -21.55 13.11
N GLU A 394 -16.09 -21.92 12.92
CA GLU A 394 -17.05 -22.13 14.00
C GLU A 394 -16.59 -23.29 14.89
N VAL A 395 -16.56 -23.08 16.20
CA VAL A 395 -16.34 -24.15 17.21
C VAL A 395 -17.67 -24.59 17.78
N ASP A 396 -18.53 -23.61 18.09
CA ASP A 396 -19.91 -23.79 18.50
C ASP A 396 -20.73 -22.53 18.18
N SER A 397 -22.00 -22.51 18.52
CA SER A 397 -22.93 -21.41 18.20
C SER A 397 -22.49 -20.02 18.69
N SER A 398 -21.54 -19.93 19.62
CA SER A 398 -21.10 -18.68 20.27
C SER A 398 -19.59 -18.45 20.21
N ARG A 399 -18.82 -19.42 19.71
CA ARG A 399 -17.34 -19.35 19.67
C ARG A 399 -16.78 -19.74 18.33
N ALA A 400 -15.73 -19.03 17.91
CA ALA A 400 -14.97 -19.32 16.71
C ALA A 400 -13.47 -19.30 16.97
N ASP A 401 -12.72 -20.16 16.28
CA ASP A 401 -11.28 -20.07 16.19
C ASP A 401 -10.90 -19.08 15.07
N LEU A 402 -9.94 -18.19 15.35
CA LEU A 402 -9.38 -17.27 14.39
C LEU A 402 -8.05 -17.81 13.86
N LEU A 403 -7.95 -18.03 12.57
CA LEU A 403 -6.69 -18.34 11.88
C LEU A 403 -6.08 -17.05 11.32
N VAL A 404 -4.85 -16.77 11.70
CA VAL A 404 -4.01 -15.70 11.19
C VAL A 404 -2.93 -16.34 10.32
N GLU A 405 -3.06 -16.20 9.01
CA GLU A 405 -2.10 -16.72 8.03
C GLU A 405 -1.31 -15.57 7.43
N VAL A 406 0.02 -15.70 7.39
CA VAL A 406 0.91 -14.67 6.83
C VAL A 406 1.85 -15.24 5.80
N GLU A 407 2.12 -14.47 4.76
CA GLU A 407 3.16 -14.74 3.78
C GLU A 407 4.33 -13.77 4.00
N GLU A 408 5.51 -14.31 4.30
CA GLU A 408 6.68 -13.48 4.60
C GLU A 408 7.33 -12.89 3.33
N HIS A 409 7.95 -11.73 3.49
CA HIS A 409 8.87 -11.19 2.49
C HIS A 409 10.17 -12.00 2.44
N GLU A 410 10.81 -12.03 1.27
CA GLU A 410 12.17 -12.52 1.12
C GLU A 410 13.10 -11.79 2.09
N ARG A 411 13.98 -12.57 2.76
CA ARG A 411 14.87 -12.02 3.79
C ARG A 411 16.02 -11.23 3.22
N THR A 412 16.56 -11.70 2.08
CA THR A 412 17.71 -11.09 1.42
C THR A 412 17.28 -10.22 0.26
N ALA A 413 17.74 -8.98 0.26
CA ALA A 413 17.51 -8.06 -0.83
C ALA A 413 18.75 -7.19 -1.07
N PHE A 414 19.03 -6.88 -2.34
CA PHE A 414 20.01 -5.88 -2.73
C PHE A 414 19.29 -4.77 -3.49
N SER A 415 19.48 -3.54 -3.05
CA SER A 415 18.85 -2.37 -3.64
C SER A 415 19.91 -1.43 -4.20
N PHE A 416 19.56 -0.79 -5.29
CA PHE A 416 20.41 0.17 -5.98
C PHE A 416 19.64 1.48 -6.13
N GLY A 417 20.36 2.58 -6.06
CA GLY A 417 19.84 3.89 -6.33
C GLY A 417 20.88 4.82 -6.89
N ALA A 418 20.42 5.77 -7.67
CA ALA A 418 21.26 6.82 -8.24
C ALA A 418 20.50 8.14 -8.24
N ARG A 419 21.24 9.23 -8.17
CA ARG A 419 20.71 10.57 -8.14
C ARG A 419 21.74 11.52 -8.75
N TYR A 420 21.26 12.60 -9.32
CA TYR A 420 22.08 13.74 -9.72
C TYR A 420 21.50 15.03 -9.14
N ASP A 421 22.32 15.90 -8.62
CA ASP A 421 21.98 17.30 -8.39
C ASP A 421 23.17 18.23 -8.73
N SER A 422 22.86 19.46 -9.07
CA SER A 422 23.87 20.43 -9.54
C SER A 422 24.91 20.78 -8.48
N GLU A 423 24.59 20.65 -7.18
CA GLU A 423 25.47 21.00 -6.07
C GLU A 423 26.32 19.81 -5.62
N ARG A 424 25.69 18.61 -5.43
CA ARG A 424 26.38 17.41 -4.93
C ARG A 424 26.84 16.46 -6.04
N LYS A 425 26.52 16.78 -7.30
CA LYS A 425 26.85 15.99 -8.50
C LYS A 425 26.19 14.61 -8.52
N ALA A 426 26.78 13.66 -9.22
CA ALA A 426 26.29 12.31 -9.27
C ALA A 426 26.52 11.57 -7.95
N SER A 427 25.51 10.87 -7.50
CA SER A 427 25.56 9.99 -6.33
C SER A 427 24.91 8.67 -6.65
N ALA A 428 25.46 7.57 -6.15
CA ALA A 428 24.88 6.24 -6.26
C ALA A 428 25.01 5.50 -4.94
N PHE A 429 24.13 4.55 -4.70
CA PHE A 429 24.25 3.64 -3.58
C PHE A 429 23.96 2.19 -3.96
N ILE A 430 24.55 1.31 -3.17
CA ILE A 430 24.23 -0.13 -3.12
C ILE A 430 23.88 -0.43 -1.66
N SER A 431 22.78 -1.14 -1.47
CA SER A 431 22.30 -1.55 -0.15
C SER A 431 22.00 -3.04 -0.13
N GLY A 432 22.64 -3.78 0.75
CA GLY A 432 22.31 -5.18 1.08
C GLY A 432 21.49 -5.24 2.36
N LYS A 433 20.32 -5.90 2.32
CA LYS A 433 19.40 -6.02 3.45
C LYS A 433 19.12 -7.47 3.78
N TYR A 434 19.19 -7.80 5.06
CA TYR A 434 18.76 -9.07 5.61
C TYR A 434 17.69 -8.84 6.67
N ARG A 435 16.46 -9.23 6.36
CA ARG A 435 15.27 -9.01 7.20
C ARG A 435 15.06 -10.15 8.18
N ASN A 436 14.41 -9.83 9.29
CA ASN A 436 13.87 -10.80 10.24
C ASN A 436 14.92 -11.80 10.74
N LEU A 437 16.09 -11.30 11.15
CA LEU A 437 17.18 -12.16 11.65
C LEU A 437 16.68 -13.08 12.76
N LEU A 438 16.88 -14.39 12.61
CA LEU A 438 16.45 -15.45 13.53
C LEU A 438 14.93 -15.46 13.83
N GLY A 439 14.11 -14.89 12.93
CA GLY A 439 12.66 -14.78 13.13
C GLY A 439 12.25 -13.81 14.23
N ARG A 440 13.10 -12.85 14.61
CA ARG A 440 12.90 -11.95 15.75
C ARG A 440 12.49 -10.53 15.37
N GLY A 441 12.25 -10.26 14.08
CA GLY A 441 11.91 -8.92 13.59
C GLY A 441 13.08 -7.94 13.68
N ILE A 442 14.31 -8.44 13.55
CA ILE A 442 15.54 -7.65 13.51
C ILE A 442 15.98 -7.55 12.05
N ASP A 443 16.06 -6.34 11.53
CA ASP A 443 16.56 -6.06 10.19
C ASP A 443 17.99 -5.57 10.25
N ASN A 444 18.85 -6.11 9.38
CA ASN A 444 20.22 -5.68 9.17
C ASN A 444 20.37 -5.13 7.76
N GLN A 445 21.12 -4.06 7.62
CA GLN A 445 21.33 -3.39 6.34
C GLN A 445 22.76 -2.87 6.26
N VAL A 446 23.42 -3.12 5.14
CA VAL A 446 24.73 -2.54 4.79
C VAL A 446 24.54 -1.63 3.61
N ASN A 447 24.95 -0.38 3.74
CA ASN A 447 24.84 0.64 2.72
C ASN A 447 26.24 1.10 2.29
N LEU A 448 26.46 1.24 1.00
CA LEU A 448 27.59 1.89 0.39
C LEU A 448 27.07 3.03 -0.48
N ILE A 449 27.44 4.26 -0.14
CA ILE A 449 27.05 5.49 -0.87
C ILE A 449 28.32 6.10 -1.42
N VAL A 450 28.31 6.43 -2.70
CA VAL A 450 29.45 7.03 -3.42
C VAL A 450 28.97 8.22 -4.21
N SER A 451 29.69 9.33 -4.09
CA SER A 451 29.53 10.50 -4.94
C SER A 451 30.88 11.21 -5.12
N ASP A 452 30.93 12.29 -5.91
CA ASP A 452 32.11 13.12 -6.06
C ASP A 452 32.56 13.74 -4.74
N LEU A 453 31.63 13.98 -3.81
CA LEU A 453 31.86 14.66 -2.54
C LEU A 453 31.78 13.76 -1.32
N LEU A 454 31.24 12.52 -1.46
CA LEU A 454 30.94 11.67 -0.33
C LEU A 454 31.20 10.20 -0.64
N PHE A 455 31.96 9.55 0.24
CA PHE A 455 31.94 8.08 0.39
C PHE A 455 31.42 7.75 1.78
N ARG A 456 30.40 6.87 1.87
CA ARG A 456 29.86 6.39 3.14
C ARG A 456 29.65 4.89 3.09
N ALA A 457 30.24 4.18 4.04
CA ALA A 457 29.96 2.79 4.32
C ALA A 457 29.26 2.71 5.68
N GLU A 458 28.13 2.02 5.76
CA GLU A 458 27.31 1.99 6.96
C GLU A 458 26.67 0.62 7.15
N TRP A 459 26.76 0.06 8.36
CA TRP A 459 25.94 -1.05 8.79
C TRP A 459 24.91 -0.58 9.80
N ASN A 460 23.65 -0.94 9.57
CA ASN A 460 22.53 -0.61 10.44
C ASN A 460 21.83 -1.89 10.88
N SER A 461 21.54 -2.00 12.16
CA SER A 461 20.68 -3.03 12.73
C SER A 461 19.55 -2.38 13.48
N ARG A 462 18.32 -2.79 13.21
CA ARG A 462 17.14 -2.21 13.89
C ARG A 462 16.14 -3.29 14.26
N THR A 463 15.42 -3.06 15.34
CA THR A 463 14.22 -3.81 15.70
C THR A 463 13.01 -2.88 15.70
N ILE A 464 11.92 -3.32 15.08
CA ILE A 464 10.70 -2.51 15.01
C ILE A 464 10.10 -2.38 16.40
N ARG A 465 10.02 -3.51 17.13
CA ARG A 465 9.53 -3.58 18.52
C ARG A 465 10.29 -4.66 19.26
N VAL A 466 10.64 -4.41 20.51
CA VAL A 466 11.30 -5.39 21.38
C VAL A 466 10.22 -6.13 22.16
N LEU A 467 10.17 -7.46 22.04
CA LEU A 467 9.15 -8.32 22.66
C LEU A 467 7.73 -7.82 22.35
N SER A 468 6.86 -7.74 23.34
CA SER A 468 5.48 -7.23 23.23
C SER A 468 5.34 -5.76 23.61
N SER A 469 6.44 -4.99 23.68
CA SER A 469 6.45 -3.60 24.14
C SER A 469 6.51 -2.60 22.97
N ASN A 470 6.33 -1.33 23.26
CA ASN A 470 6.57 -0.24 22.32
C ASN A 470 8.06 0.17 22.23
N PHE A 471 8.95 -0.55 22.91
CA PHE A 471 10.37 -0.30 22.83
C PHE A 471 10.91 -0.70 21.45
N THR A 472 11.82 0.10 20.93
CA THR A 472 12.55 -0.11 19.69
C THR A 472 14.03 0.14 19.94
N GLY A 473 14.89 -0.42 19.09
CA GLY A 473 16.31 -0.16 19.14
C GLY A 473 16.91 -0.08 17.75
N TYR A 474 17.91 0.73 17.57
CA TYR A 474 18.72 0.76 16.37
C TYR A 474 20.19 1.00 16.71
N THR A 475 21.05 0.37 15.94
CA THR A 475 22.51 0.49 16.05
C THR A 475 23.07 0.79 14.67
N SER A 476 24.01 1.70 14.59
CA SER A 476 24.68 2.07 13.34
C SER A 476 26.20 2.08 13.57
N LEU A 477 26.92 1.39 12.69
CA LEU A 477 28.38 1.52 12.55
C LEU A 477 28.66 2.13 11.19
N TYR A 478 29.39 3.21 11.13
CA TYR A 478 29.64 3.94 9.88
C TYR A 478 31.06 4.44 9.73
N HIS A 479 31.47 4.52 8.48
CA HIS A 479 32.66 5.24 8.04
C HIS A 479 32.27 6.20 6.92
N LEU A 480 32.67 7.44 7.03
CA LEU A 480 32.34 8.55 6.15
C LEU A 480 33.63 9.28 5.75
N ASN A 481 33.77 9.55 4.46
CA ASN A 481 34.74 10.43 3.89
C ASN A 481 34.01 11.50 3.07
N GLU A 482 34.04 12.74 3.52
CA GLU A 482 33.32 13.87 2.92
C GLU A 482 34.29 14.93 2.46
N SER A 483 34.14 15.39 1.21
CA SER A 483 34.81 16.55 0.66
C SER A 483 33.87 17.76 0.68
N ILE A 484 34.13 18.74 1.51
CA ILE A 484 33.20 19.83 1.79
C ILE A 484 33.72 21.08 1.04
N PRO A 485 32.98 21.60 0.05
CA PRO A 485 33.32 22.86 -0.60
C PRO A 485 33.26 24.03 0.38
N LEU A 486 34.25 24.92 0.31
CA LEU A 486 34.31 26.14 1.11
C LEU A 486 34.17 27.34 0.19
N TYR A 487 33.37 28.30 0.61
CA TYR A 487 33.02 29.47 -0.19
C TYR A 487 33.44 30.74 0.51
N ASN A 488 33.79 31.78 -0.27
CA ASN A 488 34.01 33.13 0.24
C ASN A 488 32.65 33.87 0.37
N ASN A 489 32.69 35.09 0.88
CA ASN A 489 31.50 35.92 1.08
C ASN A 489 30.75 36.26 -0.22
N ASP A 490 31.38 36.10 -1.37
CA ASP A 490 30.76 36.32 -2.69
C ASP A 490 30.16 35.02 -3.27
N GLY A 491 30.14 33.91 -2.51
CA GLY A 491 29.68 32.62 -2.95
C GLY A 491 30.60 31.91 -3.96
N ARG A 492 31.84 32.31 -4.09
CA ARG A 492 32.83 31.62 -4.94
C ARG A 492 33.54 30.54 -4.16
N ARG A 493 33.56 29.34 -4.71
CA ARG A 493 34.30 28.22 -4.14
C ARG A 493 35.81 28.58 -4.13
N VAL A 494 36.41 28.57 -2.96
CA VAL A 494 37.80 28.89 -2.74
C VAL A 494 38.67 27.67 -2.48
N GLU A 495 38.14 26.69 -1.75
CA GLU A 495 38.87 25.50 -1.31
C GLU A 495 37.88 24.31 -1.06
N SER A 496 38.43 23.18 -0.65
CA SER A 496 37.60 22.03 -0.17
C SER A 496 38.30 21.39 1.01
N GLY A 497 37.54 21.25 2.10
CA GLY A 497 37.97 20.50 3.26
C GLY A 497 37.67 19.01 3.11
N LYS A 498 38.49 18.17 3.72
CA LYS A 498 38.26 16.73 3.83
C LYS A 498 37.98 16.34 5.27
N LEU A 499 36.91 15.55 5.46
CA LEU A 499 36.47 15.10 6.76
C LEU A 499 36.29 13.60 6.73
N TYR A 500 36.96 12.91 7.63
CA TYR A 500 36.80 11.47 7.84
C TYR A 500 36.17 11.26 9.20
N ARG A 501 35.07 10.47 9.25
CA ARG A 501 34.41 10.07 10.49
C ARG A 501 34.21 8.59 10.54
N THR A 502 34.54 7.99 11.67
CA THR A 502 34.20 6.60 11.97
C THR A 502 33.46 6.59 13.30
N GLY A 503 32.25 6.05 13.32
CA GLY A 503 31.41 6.11 14.51
C GLY A 503 30.55 4.87 14.72
N LEU A 504 30.22 4.64 15.98
CA LEU A 504 29.25 3.68 16.47
C LEU A 504 28.18 4.42 17.24
N GLU A 505 26.92 4.16 16.92
CA GLU A 505 25.76 4.72 17.61
C GLU A 505 24.81 3.58 17.99
N ALA A 506 24.38 3.53 19.24
CA ALA A 506 23.40 2.57 19.74
C ALA A 506 22.28 3.31 20.46
N ASN A 507 21.05 3.12 20.03
CA ASN A 507 19.86 3.80 20.51
C ASN A 507 18.80 2.83 20.99
N ALA A 508 18.15 3.15 22.11
CA ALA A 508 16.95 2.51 22.60
C ALA A 508 15.86 3.55 22.76
N GLY A 509 14.66 3.25 22.34
CA GLY A 509 13.58 4.23 22.34
C GLY A 509 12.21 3.62 22.52
N ILE A 510 11.23 4.49 22.69
CA ILE A 510 9.81 4.15 22.79
C ILE A 510 9.10 4.74 21.57
N GLN A 511 8.37 3.89 20.86
CA GLN A 511 7.48 4.33 19.77
C GLN A 511 6.12 4.74 20.34
N ILE A 512 5.64 5.91 19.93
CA ILE A 512 4.32 6.45 20.29
C ILE A 512 3.44 6.30 19.06
N LYS A 513 2.53 5.33 19.11
CA LYS A 513 1.77 4.90 17.92
C LYS A 513 2.74 4.52 16.79
N ARG A 514 2.48 4.96 15.55
CA ARG A 514 3.32 4.70 14.37
C ARG A 514 4.15 5.91 13.94
N VAL A 515 3.86 7.07 14.49
CA VAL A 515 4.37 8.35 14.00
C VAL A 515 5.39 8.99 14.92
N GLY A 516 5.47 8.60 16.19
CA GLY A 516 6.36 9.19 17.17
C GLY A 516 7.44 8.24 17.67
N LEU A 517 8.63 8.77 17.95
CA LEU A 517 9.75 8.08 18.59
C LEU A 517 10.44 9.01 19.56
N THR A 518 10.70 8.51 20.77
CA THR A 518 11.67 9.12 21.69
C THR A 518 12.76 8.09 21.95
N ALA A 519 13.99 8.41 21.64
CA ALA A 519 15.14 7.50 21.75
C ALA A 519 16.28 8.15 22.50
N PHE A 520 16.91 7.37 23.39
CA PHE A 520 18.18 7.70 24.05
C PHE A 520 19.26 6.82 23.48
N GLY A 521 20.46 7.39 23.31
CA GLY A 521 21.58 6.69 22.71
C GLY A 521 22.93 7.01 23.30
N LEU A 522 23.85 6.13 22.94
CA LEU A 522 25.28 6.29 23.13
C LEU A 522 25.90 6.39 21.73
N LYS A 523 26.72 7.40 21.53
CA LYS A 523 27.48 7.62 20.30
C LYS A 523 28.96 7.69 20.66
N TRP A 524 29.79 7.00 19.91
CA TRP A 524 31.21 7.18 19.87
C TRP A 524 31.62 7.51 18.44
N GLU A 525 32.42 8.57 18.27
CA GLU A 525 32.86 9.02 16.95
C GLU A 525 34.33 9.47 17.00
N ASN A 526 35.11 8.96 16.05
CA ASN A 526 36.45 9.47 15.75
C ASN A 526 36.37 10.33 14.49
N THR A 527 36.82 11.57 14.61
CA THR A 527 36.83 12.58 13.54
C THR A 527 38.27 12.94 13.20
N VAL A 528 38.60 12.88 11.91
CA VAL A 528 39.88 13.38 11.36
C VAL A 528 39.55 14.43 10.30
N ALA A 529 39.99 15.65 10.49
CA ALA A 529 39.80 16.75 9.59
C ALA A 529 41.12 17.19 8.95
N ASP A 530 41.08 17.61 7.70
CA ASP A 530 42.26 18.16 7.01
C ASP A 530 42.57 19.54 7.56
N SER A 531 43.78 19.68 8.10
CA SER A 531 44.31 20.90 8.72
C SER A 531 45.04 21.84 7.76
N THR A 532 45.19 21.43 6.51
CA THR A 532 46.01 22.18 5.52
C THR A 532 45.28 23.34 4.84
N ILE A 533 44.02 23.60 5.25
CA ILE A 533 43.18 24.64 4.66
C ILE A 533 43.57 26.01 5.15
N HIS A 534 43.94 26.91 4.22
CA HIS A 534 44.44 28.26 4.51
C HIS A 534 43.31 29.26 4.80
N TYR A 535 42.09 28.98 4.32
CA TYR A 535 40.95 29.90 4.38
C TYR A 535 40.19 29.86 5.72
N ILE A 536 40.30 28.77 6.49
CA ILE A 536 39.65 28.64 7.79
C ILE A 536 40.63 28.96 8.92
N PRO A 537 40.26 29.79 9.92
CA PRO A 537 41.08 29.97 11.11
C PRO A 537 41.38 28.61 11.75
N ARG A 538 42.63 28.36 12.12
CA ARG A 538 43.06 27.10 12.74
C ARG A 538 42.16 26.77 13.94
N VAL A 539 41.30 25.78 13.80
CA VAL A 539 40.49 25.23 14.89
C VAL A 539 41.23 24.06 15.52
N ASN A 540 41.22 24.05 16.82
CA ASN A 540 42.12 23.43 17.77
C ASN A 540 42.41 21.92 17.67
N ARG A 541 41.80 21.12 16.78
CA ARG A 541 42.04 19.66 16.70
C ARG A 541 41.72 19.07 15.35
N ASP A 542 42.72 18.51 14.71
CA ASP A 542 42.63 17.85 13.43
C ASP A 542 42.19 16.37 13.55
N ASN A 543 42.40 15.77 14.74
CA ASN A 543 42.03 14.42 15.07
C ASN A 543 41.52 14.33 16.54
N TYR A 544 40.34 13.84 16.74
CA TYR A 544 39.75 13.65 18.06
C TYR A 544 38.70 12.53 18.07
N SER A 545 38.56 11.89 19.22
CA SER A 545 37.45 10.95 19.48
C SER A 545 36.59 11.50 20.60
N VAL A 546 35.27 11.33 20.46
CA VAL A 546 34.29 11.80 21.43
C VAL A 546 33.25 10.71 21.70
N GLY A 547 32.96 10.49 22.97
CA GLY A 547 31.77 9.76 23.44
C GLY A 547 30.66 10.73 23.80
N SER A 548 29.42 10.46 23.40
CA SER A 548 28.28 11.32 23.64
C SER A 548 27.04 10.56 24.08
N LEU A 549 26.21 11.20 24.87
CA LEU A 549 24.82 10.84 25.10
C LEU A 549 23.95 11.56 24.09
N THR A 550 23.00 10.83 23.48
CA THR A 550 22.08 11.41 22.51
C THR A 550 20.63 11.24 22.96
N LEU A 551 19.81 12.25 22.69
CA LEU A 551 18.34 12.19 22.80
C LEU A 551 17.76 12.60 21.45
N ARG A 552 16.85 11.81 20.92
CA ARG A 552 16.10 12.14 19.71
C ARG A 552 14.61 12.03 19.95
N ILE A 553 13.87 13.06 19.58
CA ILE A 553 12.40 13.04 19.53
C ILE A 553 12.01 13.27 18.09
N LEU A 554 11.42 12.26 17.47
CA LEU A 554 11.01 12.29 16.06
C LEU A 554 9.51 12.07 15.95
N VAL A 555 8.84 12.93 15.20
CA VAL A 555 7.47 12.74 14.73
C VAL A 555 7.48 12.80 13.21
N ASP A 556 7.01 11.76 12.56
CA ASP A 556 6.98 11.67 11.10
C ASP A 556 5.69 10.99 10.64
N ASN A 557 4.75 11.79 10.14
CA ASN A 557 3.49 11.35 9.57
C ASN A 557 3.25 11.91 8.16
N VAL A 558 4.30 12.28 7.46
CA VAL A 558 4.22 12.70 6.06
C VAL A 558 3.74 11.54 5.20
N ASP A 559 2.80 11.83 4.31
CA ASP A 559 2.15 10.85 3.44
C ASP A 559 3.06 10.33 2.30
N ASP A 560 3.85 11.20 1.69
CA ASP A 560 4.78 10.88 0.59
C ASP A 560 6.13 11.57 0.84
N PRO A 561 7.27 10.84 0.81
CA PRO A 561 8.57 11.44 1.04
C PRO A 561 9.08 12.29 -0.12
N ASP A 562 8.63 12.03 -1.35
CA ASP A 562 9.10 12.70 -2.57
C ASP A 562 8.28 13.96 -2.88
N LEU A 563 6.96 13.86 -2.76
CA LEU A 563 6.00 14.95 -3.05
C LEU A 563 4.90 15.02 -1.98
N PRO A 564 5.24 15.39 -0.74
CA PRO A 564 4.29 15.45 0.35
C PRO A 564 3.08 16.32 0.02
N LYS A 565 1.88 15.81 0.37
CA LYS A 565 0.63 16.56 0.31
C LYS A 565 0.15 16.94 1.71
N SER A 566 0.45 16.10 2.70
CA SER A 566 -0.01 16.29 4.07
C SER A 566 0.97 15.71 5.09
N GLY A 567 0.88 16.22 6.32
CA GLY A 567 1.64 15.72 7.44
C GLY A 567 2.82 16.59 7.82
N ARG A 568 3.64 16.08 8.73
CA ARG A 568 4.79 16.81 9.27
C ARG A 568 5.92 15.88 9.66
N VAL A 569 7.15 16.41 9.58
CA VAL A 569 8.34 15.85 10.21
C VAL A 569 8.82 16.84 11.26
N ASN A 570 8.91 16.41 12.51
CA ASN A 570 9.56 17.17 13.59
C ASN A 570 10.68 16.30 14.16
N ASP A 571 11.92 16.74 14.06
CA ASP A 571 13.10 16.02 14.54
C ASP A 571 13.87 16.92 15.51
N ILE A 572 13.83 16.58 16.78
CA ILE A 572 14.54 17.25 17.85
C ILE A 572 15.69 16.34 18.27
N ARG A 573 16.90 16.84 18.22
CA ARG A 573 18.10 16.12 18.60
C ARG A 573 18.88 16.90 19.62
N TYR A 574 19.32 16.20 20.67
CA TYR A 574 20.26 16.73 21.66
C TYR A 574 21.42 15.75 21.79
N GLU A 575 22.63 16.28 21.83
CA GLU A 575 23.88 15.53 22.02
C GLU A 575 24.71 16.21 23.09
N HIS A 576 25.10 15.43 24.11
CA HIS A 576 25.98 15.86 25.20
C HIS A 576 27.22 14.99 25.23
N SER A 577 28.41 15.59 25.13
CA SER A 577 29.65 14.84 25.23
C SER A 577 29.94 14.42 26.67
N ILE A 578 30.35 13.16 26.88
CA ILE A 578 30.66 12.57 28.20
C ILE A 578 32.15 12.48 28.46
N GLU A 579 32.94 13.26 27.75
CA GLU A 579 34.41 13.27 27.86
C GLU A 579 34.87 13.89 29.17
N ARG A 580 35.95 13.33 29.78
CA ARG A 580 36.61 13.89 30.98
C ARG A 580 37.41 15.12 30.63
N ASP A 581 37.94 15.21 29.44
CA ASP A 581 38.64 16.38 28.93
C ASP A 581 37.67 17.52 28.67
N ARG A 582 37.68 18.55 29.48
CA ARG A 582 36.83 19.73 29.33
C ARG A 582 36.93 20.40 27.96
N LEU A 583 38.04 20.21 27.26
CA LEU A 583 38.23 20.74 25.92
C LEU A 583 37.42 20.01 24.86
N LYS A 584 36.93 18.78 25.16
CA LYS A 584 36.07 17.99 24.30
C LYS A 584 34.60 17.99 24.73
N GLN A 585 34.26 18.69 25.81
CA GLN A 585 32.87 18.80 26.29
C GLN A 585 32.10 19.80 25.43
N PHE A 586 30.98 19.37 24.91
CA PHE A 586 30.04 20.22 24.19
C PHE A 586 28.61 19.75 24.37
N ASP A 587 27.69 20.66 24.14
CA ASP A 587 26.24 20.40 24.01
C ASP A 587 25.80 20.90 22.65
N ARG A 588 25.06 20.04 21.93
CA ARG A 588 24.45 20.36 20.64
C ARG A 588 22.96 20.08 20.71
N ILE A 589 22.16 21.05 20.31
CA ILE A 589 20.74 20.89 20.12
C ILE A 589 20.34 21.32 18.73
N SER A 590 19.44 20.57 18.08
CA SER A 590 18.83 20.98 16.83
C SER A 590 17.32 20.63 16.82
N VAL A 591 16.55 21.48 16.17
CA VAL A 591 15.11 21.34 15.95
C VAL A 591 14.86 21.56 14.47
N GLU A 592 14.40 20.54 13.78
CA GLU A 592 13.97 20.63 12.40
C GLU A 592 12.48 20.31 12.33
N SER A 593 11.69 21.16 11.70
CA SER A 593 10.26 20.99 11.52
C SER A 593 9.85 21.34 10.11
N VAL A 594 9.17 20.45 9.43
CA VAL A 594 8.55 20.71 8.13
C VAL A 594 7.12 20.22 8.20
N THR A 595 6.16 21.07 7.81
CA THR A 595 4.73 20.73 7.76
C THR A 595 4.20 20.96 6.36
N TYR A 596 3.32 20.08 5.91
CA TYR A 596 2.65 20.14 4.60
C TYR A 596 1.15 20.09 4.78
N GLU A 597 0.43 20.94 4.04
CA GLU A 597 -1.02 20.98 4.02
C GLU A 597 -1.53 21.32 2.61
N THR A 598 -2.45 20.50 2.09
CA THR A 598 -3.02 20.69 0.75
C THR A 598 -4.45 21.21 0.84
N PHE A 599 -4.72 22.27 0.11
CA PHE A 599 -6.04 22.90 -0.05
C PHE A 599 -6.58 22.60 -1.46
N ASP A 600 -7.89 22.39 -1.54
CA ASP A 600 -8.62 22.08 -2.80
C ASP A 600 -8.01 20.92 -3.60
N GLU A 601 -7.34 19.97 -2.89
CA GLU A 601 -6.62 18.84 -3.48
C GLU A 601 -5.50 19.21 -4.49
N LYS A 602 -5.24 20.50 -4.68
CA LYS A 602 -4.35 21.05 -5.71
C LYS A 602 -3.16 21.82 -5.14
N TYR A 603 -3.37 22.65 -4.13
CA TYR A 603 -2.36 23.60 -3.65
C TYR A 603 -1.75 23.08 -2.34
N THR A 604 -0.49 22.68 -2.37
CA THR A 604 0.22 22.23 -1.18
C THR A 604 1.09 23.36 -0.63
N PHE A 605 0.81 23.77 0.58
CA PHE A 605 1.65 24.71 1.34
C PHE A 605 2.60 23.96 2.26
N SER A 606 3.78 24.52 2.47
CA SER A 606 4.74 24.00 3.42
C SER A 606 5.32 25.10 4.30
N THR A 607 5.60 24.73 5.55
CA THR A 607 6.34 25.58 6.48
C THR A 607 7.59 24.84 6.94
N THR A 608 8.71 25.55 7.03
CA THR A 608 10.00 25.00 7.47
C THR A 608 10.54 25.81 8.62
N LEU A 609 11.02 25.13 9.67
CA LEU A 609 11.75 25.71 10.79
C LEU A 609 13.01 24.88 11.01
N HIS A 610 14.16 25.55 11.07
CA HIS A 610 15.40 24.94 11.52
C HIS A 610 16.06 25.84 12.56
N LEU A 611 16.23 25.31 13.77
CA LEU A 611 16.94 25.95 14.88
C LEU A 611 18.06 25.04 15.36
N GLY A 612 19.19 25.61 15.70
CA GLY A 612 20.30 24.84 16.27
C GLY A 612 21.24 25.69 17.07
N TYR A 613 21.85 25.05 18.07
CA TYR A 613 22.87 25.67 18.93
C TYR A 613 23.94 24.65 19.34
N LEU A 614 25.19 25.05 19.24
CA LEU A 614 26.39 24.33 19.67
C LEU A 614 27.16 25.24 20.61
N ASN A 615 27.26 24.88 21.89
CA ASN A 615 27.89 25.74 22.90
C ASN A 615 29.40 25.81 22.76
N LYS A 616 30.03 24.84 22.09
CA LYS A 616 31.47 24.80 21.87
C LYS A 616 31.85 24.07 20.59
N VAL A 617 32.64 24.69 19.76
CA VAL A 617 33.15 24.15 18.50
C VAL A 617 34.47 23.42 18.77
N LEU A 618 34.52 22.12 18.53
CA LEU A 618 35.75 21.32 18.60
C LEU A 618 36.55 21.45 17.30
N ASN A 619 35.86 21.50 16.19
CA ASN A 619 36.43 21.69 14.87
C ASN A 619 35.40 22.46 14.02
N HIS A 620 35.85 23.26 13.07
CA HIS A 620 34.97 24.04 12.19
C HIS A 620 33.88 23.20 11.53
N TYR A 621 34.18 21.97 11.12
CA TYR A 621 33.24 21.06 10.49
C TYR A 621 32.10 20.55 11.40
N GLU A 622 32.15 20.83 12.72
CA GLU A 622 31.05 20.54 13.65
C GLU A 622 29.98 21.65 13.67
N GLN A 623 30.23 22.80 13.11
CA GLN A 623 29.29 23.90 13.04
C GLN A 623 28.05 23.53 12.20
N PHE A 624 26.95 24.23 12.43
CA PHE A 624 25.78 24.16 11.56
C PHE A 624 26.11 24.79 10.21
N ARG A 625 25.47 24.24 9.19
CA ARG A 625 25.64 24.63 7.79
C ARG A 625 24.32 25.15 7.22
N LEU A 626 24.38 26.23 6.45
CA LEU A 626 23.21 26.85 5.83
C LEU A 626 23.52 27.17 4.36
N GLY A 627 22.55 26.93 3.49
CA GLY A 627 22.59 27.13 2.06
C GLY A 627 21.99 25.96 1.27
N GLY A 628 21.73 26.21 0.01
CA GLY A 628 21.07 25.24 -0.88
C GLY A 628 19.56 25.42 -1.00
N LEU A 629 18.98 24.80 -2.00
CA LEU A 629 17.58 24.98 -2.42
C LEU A 629 16.57 24.81 -1.28
N ASN A 630 16.77 23.82 -0.42
CA ASN A 630 15.83 23.45 0.65
C ASN A 630 16.12 24.12 2.00
N SER A 631 17.14 24.97 2.08
CA SER A 631 17.59 25.61 3.32
C SER A 631 17.69 27.14 3.18
N LEU A 632 18.37 27.62 2.14
CA LEU A 632 18.42 29.05 1.79
C LEU A 632 18.62 29.18 0.26
N PRO A 633 17.57 29.29 -0.54
CA PRO A 633 17.66 29.37 -2.00
C PRO A 633 18.54 30.55 -2.48
N GLY A 634 19.27 30.34 -3.57
CA GLY A 634 20.22 31.31 -4.13
C GLY A 634 21.62 31.12 -3.63
N TYR A 635 21.82 30.41 -2.51
CA TYR A 635 23.13 30.08 -1.94
C TYR A 635 23.56 28.67 -2.31
N HIS A 636 24.85 28.41 -2.42
CA HIS A 636 25.38 27.05 -2.58
C HIS A 636 25.05 26.17 -1.38
N GLN A 637 25.02 24.86 -1.59
CA GLN A 637 24.83 23.92 -0.51
C GLN A 637 25.94 24.05 0.54
N ASP A 638 25.56 24.18 1.82
CA ASP A 638 26.49 24.30 2.94
C ASP A 638 27.47 25.53 2.86
N GLU A 639 27.04 26.63 2.23
CA GLU A 639 27.87 27.80 2.01
C GLU A 639 28.22 28.58 3.30
N LEU A 640 27.29 28.65 4.24
CA LEU A 640 27.42 29.43 5.48
C LEU A 640 27.57 28.51 6.69
N TRP A 641 28.40 28.96 7.65
CA TRP A 641 28.78 28.16 8.80
C TRP A 641 28.65 28.96 10.10
N GLY A 642 28.18 28.33 11.19
CA GLY A 642 28.06 28.95 12.50
C GLY A 642 27.70 27.97 13.61
N SER A 643 27.93 28.38 14.85
CA SER A 643 27.61 27.60 16.04
C SER A 643 26.12 27.64 16.37
N MET A 644 25.41 28.59 15.84
CA MET A 644 23.97 28.75 15.96
C MET A 644 23.37 28.94 14.58
N ILE A 645 22.16 28.33 14.37
CA ILE A 645 21.41 28.46 13.13
C ILE A 645 19.95 28.78 13.44
N GLY A 646 19.35 29.65 12.62
CA GLY A 646 17.93 29.95 12.65
C GLY A 646 17.41 30.18 11.24
N VAL A 647 16.42 29.38 10.80
CA VAL A 647 15.78 29.47 9.48
C VAL A 647 14.29 29.32 9.60
N LEU A 648 13.57 30.19 8.90
CA LEU A 648 12.12 30.08 8.68
C LEU A 648 11.86 30.05 7.18
N GLY A 649 10.95 29.16 6.74
CA GLY A 649 10.62 29.00 5.34
C GLY A 649 9.14 28.80 5.09
N LEU A 650 8.69 29.28 3.94
CA LEU A 650 7.36 29.04 3.40
C LEU A 650 7.49 28.52 1.97
N GLY A 651 6.67 27.55 1.61
CA GLY A 651 6.63 27.00 0.26
C GLY A 651 5.20 26.81 -0.22
N CYS A 652 5.03 26.84 -1.53
CA CYS A 652 3.77 26.51 -2.19
C CYS A 652 4.06 25.69 -3.44
N ARG A 653 3.30 24.62 -3.65
CA ARG A 653 3.34 23.80 -4.86
C ARG A 653 1.94 23.72 -5.45
N ALA A 654 1.84 23.96 -6.76
CA ALA A 654 0.59 23.96 -7.52
C ALA A 654 0.75 23.14 -8.80
N PRO A 655 -0.29 22.45 -9.30
CA PRO A 655 -0.24 21.77 -10.59
C PRO A 655 -0.22 22.82 -11.73
N LEU A 656 0.66 22.64 -12.70
CA LEU A 656 0.68 23.37 -13.98
C LEU A 656 -0.14 22.62 -15.03
N THR A 657 0.09 21.31 -15.12
CA THR A 657 -0.64 20.36 -15.97
C THR A 657 -0.73 19.03 -15.24
N SER A 658 -1.37 18.02 -15.86
CA SER A 658 -1.34 16.66 -15.34
C SER A 658 0.11 16.17 -15.23
N GLY A 659 0.56 15.87 -14.00
CA GLY A 659 1.90 15.34 -13.73
C GLY A 659 3.04 16.37 -13.68
N ILE A 660 2.80 17.68 -13.85
CA ILE A 660 3.81 18.74 -13.72
C ILE A 660 3.38 19.77 -12.68
N TYR A 661 4.26 20.07 -11.74
CA TYR A 661 3.99 21.01 -10.66
C TYR A 661 4.94 22.20 -10.71
N CYS A 662 4.40 23.39 -10.43
CA CYS A 662 5.20 24.58 -10.11
C CYS A 662 5.47 24.61 -8.59
N ARG A 663 6.66 25.02 -8.21
CA ARG A 663 7.08 25.19 -6.81
C ARG A 663 7.63 26.59 -6.60
N LEU A 664 7.09 27.29 -5.61
CA LEU A 664 7.63 28.56 -5.10
C LEU A 664 8.05 28.35 -3.64
N SER A 665 9.26 28.76 -3.26
CA SER A 665 9.68 28.77 -1.86
C SER A 665 10.42 30.04 -1.50
N GLY A 666 10.22 30.49 -0.27
CA GLY A 666 10.93 31.62 0.33
C GLY A 666 11.44 31.24 1.70
N MET A 667 12.70 31.56 1.99
CA MET A 667 13.34 31.28 3.27
C MET A 667 14.10 32.49 3.77
N VAL A 668 14.12 32.66 5.09
CA VAL A 668 14.89 33.70 5.79
C VAL A 668 15.61 33.07 6.97
N GLY A 669 16.88 33.38 7.13
CA GLY A 669 17.69 32.85 8.23
C GLY A 669 19.14 33.24 8.15
N ASN A 670 19.89 32.79 9.12
CA ASN A 670 21.36 32.98 9.17
C ASN A 670 22.00 31.93 10.08
N VAL A 671 23.31 31.96 10.10
CA VAL A 671 24.17 31.31 11.10
C VAL A 671 24.93 32.36 11.87
N TRP A 672 25.20 32.11 13.15
CA TRP A 672 25.94 33.00 14.05
C TRP A 672 26.95 32.19 14.86
N ASP A 673 28.01 32.83 15.34
CA ASP A 673 29.05 32.16 16.14
C ASP A 673 28.63 31.95 17.61
N GLY A 674 27.54 32.55 18.05
CA GLY A 674 26.99 32.38 19.40
C GLY A 674 25.87 33.37 19.70
N PHE A 675 25.35 33.31 20.93
CA PHE A 675 24.29 34.22 21.37
C PHE A 675 24.75 35.70 21.44
N SER A 676 26.02 35.94 21.66
CA SER A 676 26.57 37.32 21.66
C SER A 676 26.51 37.97 20.28
N ASP A 677 26.57 37.18 19.23
CA ASP A 677 26.62 37.64 17.84
C ASP A 677 25.26 37.57 17.17
N PHE A 678 24.24 37.11 17.93
CA PHE A 678 22.89 36.96 17.41
C PHE A 678 22.26 38.33 17.11
N ASP A 679 22.06 38.60 15.82
CA ASP A 679 21.30 39.73 15.33
C ASP A 679 20.43 39.32 14.16
N TRP A 680 19.10 39.29 14.37
CA TRP A 680 18.14 38.93 13.32
C TRP A 680 18.19 39.88 12.11
N ARG A 681 18.67 41.10 12.28
CA ARG A 681 18.81 42.07 11.17
C ARG A 681 19.84 41.64 10.14
N GLN A 682 20.77 40.77 10.53
CA GLN A 682 21.76 40.17 9.63
C GLN A 682 21.23 38.96 8.86
N SER A 683 19.97 38.62 9.05
CA SER A 683 19.39 37.47 8.36
C SER A 683 19.41 37.66 6.85
N ARG A 684 19.70 36.58 6.17
CA ARG A 684 19.70 36.45 4.73
C ARG A 684 18.37 35.89 4.26
N ALA A 685 17.92 36.28 3.07
CA ALA A 685 16.70 35.78 2.47
C ALA A 685 17.02 35.14 1.13
N GLY A 686 16.22 34.12 0.79
CA GLY A 686 16.30 33.48 -0.51
C GLY A 686 14.90 33.07 -0.98
N ILE A 687 14.67 33.21 -2.27
CA ILE A 687 13.42 32.81 -2.94
C ILE A 687 13.79 31.92 -4.10
N SER A 688 13.05 30.84 -4.33
CA SER A 688 13.17 30.03 -5.55
C SER A 688 11.84 29.80 -6.23
N LEU A 689 11.90 29.72 -7.55
CA LEU A 689 10.80 29.31 -8.43
C LEU A 689 11.30 28.15 -9.28
N GLY A 690 10.51 27.08 -9.37
CA GLY A 690 10.90 25.90 -10.13
C GLY A 690 9.76 25.03 -10.56
N ILE A 691 10.12 23.99 -11.29
CA ILE A 691 9.22 22.97 -11.81
C ILE A 691 9.63 21.61 -11.22
N VAL A 692 8.64 20.78 -10.86
CA VAL A 692 8.85 19.43 -10.36
C VAL A 692 7.98 18.47 -11.16
N ILE A 693 8.60 17.41 -11.67
CA ILE A 693 7.96 16.33 -12.42
C ILE A 693 8.18 15.03 -11.63
N PRO A 694 7.13 14.42 -11.06
CA PRO A 694 7.24 13.10 -10.46
C PRO A 694 7.53 12.04 -11.51
N THR A 695 8.47 11.17 -11.25
CA THR A 695 8.78 10.02 -12.10
C THR A 695 8.98 8.75 -11.26
N PRO A 696 8.89 7.55 -11.84
CA PRO A 696 9.16 6.32 -11.09
C PRO A 696 10.56 6.24 -10.46
N ILE A 697 11.54 6.92 -11.06
CA ILE A 697 12.92 6.98 -10.55
C ILE A 697 13.13 8.10 -9.52
N GLY A 698 12.06 8.81 -9.14
CA GLY A 698 12.08 9.97 -8.25
C GLY A 698 11.82 11.28 -9.00
N PRO A 699 11.62 12.39 -8.27
CA PRO A 699 11.29 13.68 -8.89
C PRO A 699 12.45 14.22 -9.76
N ILE A 700 12.09 14.81 -10.89
CA ILE A 700 12.96 15.67 -11.69
C ILE A 700 12.59 17.10 -11.37
N SER A 701 13.54 17.91 -10.96
CA SER A 701 13.28 19.33 -10.68
C SER A 701 14.31 20.26 -11.30
N ALA A 702 13.83 21.45 -11.65
CA ALA A 702 14.63 22.57 -12.11
C ALA A 702 14.13 23.82 -11.42
N ASP A 703 14.99 24.48 -10.64
CA ASP A 703 14.66 25.63 -9.81
C ASP A 703 15.66 26.77 -10.02
N TYR A 704 15.18 27.99 -10.03
CA TYR A 704 16.01 29.18 -10.03
C TYR A 704 15.88 29.89 -8.68
N GLY A 705 16.98 30.01 -7.97
CA GLY A 705 17.07 30.66 -6.67
C GLY A 705 17.73 32.02 -6.73
N ILE A 706 17.14 32.98 -6.02
CA ILE A 706 17.68 34.33 -5.82
C ILE A 706 17.84 34.53 -4.32
N GLY A 707 19.06 34.78 -3.88
CA GLY A 707 19.39 35.10 -2.50
C GLY A 707 19.75 36.60 -2.31
N SER A 708 19.71 37.06 -1.05
CA SER A 708 20.24 38.34 -0.68
C SER A 708 21.75 38.45 -1.08
N HIS A 709 22.28 39.66 -1.14
CA HIS A 709 23.67 39.93 -1.55
C HIS A 709 23.99 39.52 -3.00
N ASN A 710 22.99 39.55 -3.88
CA ASN A 710 23.11 39.25 -5.31
C ASN A 710 23.45 37.80 -5.66
N HIS A 711 23.23 36.83 -4.73
CA HIS A 711 23.39 35.42 -4.98
C HIS A 711 22.30 34.93 -5.94
N ARG A 712 22.69 34.15 -6.96
CA ARG A 712 21.78 33.57 -7.95
C ARG A 712 22.25 32.20 -8.36
N LEU A 713 21.41 31.19 -8.23
CA LEU A 713 21.77 29.83 -8.59
C LEU A 713 20.62 29.11 -9.32
N PHE A 714 21.04 28.31 -10.25
CA PHE A 714 20.15 27.38 -10.93
C PHE A 714 20.41 25.97 -10.39
N TYR A 715 19.35 25.32 -9.89
CA TYR A 715 19.42 23.99 -9.31
C TYR A 715 18.72 23.00 -10.22
N ILE A 716 19.37 21.89 -10.51
CA ILE A 716 18.77 20.73 -11.22
C ILE A 716 18.92 19.52 -10.33
N SER A 717 17.86 18.74 -10.17
CA SER A 717 17.95 17.44 -9.54
C SER A 717 17.14 16.37 -10.28
N VAL A 718 17.65 15.15 -10.26
CA VAL A 718 17.01 13.96 -10.84
C VAL A 718 17.16 12.83 -9.82
N GLY A 719 16.06 12.21 -9.46
CA GLY A 719 16.05 11.10 -8.52
C GLY A 719 15.71 11.51 -7.08
N ARG A 720 15.55 10.48 -6.24
CA ARG A 720 15.19 10.64 -4.83
C ARG A 720 16.37 11.08 -3.98
N TYR A 721 16.09 11.85 -2.94
CA TYR A 721 17.10 12.32 -2.00
C TYR A 721 17.55 11.19 -1.05
N PHE A 722 18.87 11.00 -0.84
CA PHE A 722 19.45 10.06 0.13
C PHE A 722 20.79 10.54 0.72
#